data_fcfb919451d440ba7f4e8b82111d6227
#
_entry.id   fcfb919451d440ba7f4e8b82111d6227
#
_cell.length_a   1.000
_cell.length_b   1.000
_cell.length_c   1.000
_cell.angle_alpha   90.00
_cell.angle_beta   90.00
_cell.angle_gamma   90.00
#
_symmetry.space_group_name_H-M   'P 1'
#
loop_
_entity.id
_entity.type
_entity.pdbx_description
1 polymer ?
#
loop_
_entity_poly.entity_id
_entity_poly.type
_entity_poly.pdbx_seq_one_letter_code
_entity_poly.pdbx_strand_id
1 'polypeptide(L)'
;MNGDILTSLADGIDLSLNQFLAKKSLNEARVARILDKAINIELDEDDPSQSGCATGLPAGHYNGSAGAFFARGKKVVQISSTVIIPCARRCSQNKQLNMSVDLMTINHIGQKVVVSVSLDELARNPELVIADLVSKGFGVTTFVHSRGYLERFIHACMKMALPMYLVAESMGMVEGEAAFLHGDMPLARGISGFDYLVPHKSAFSGIRPSGSLAGWKTVIKDNAHGWPQLFALSSSLASTLLGMAGMDVALFHFYGGSTTGKTVVLQVGMSVHAHGGEPGSHPDVAILRWNTTDNALELSLSEFSGLVACIDELGAYNDRKFSSLLYNITSGRAKIRLDKSLRRRKPVLWKMNILSSGEMSIPEKLASYNEQLQGGQEHRAISLNILPEDAAKEGESVEEVRRRADTLKAELAEQYGTAGKAFIARFLSQQNDDGSLMSYSELSEQIKDTTTVCCQMLAKELQSDGYVLSDIQHRALKRFALCLAAGGMAAEWDILPFEPQMIKDSVMSAVRRWLDDGLNQYNPVKEALSAIQLELIKRQAAHFVPLQDKEAYIPSNHWGYTHPKTQDLMIFAPVFDDWCRRHNRKSAEVAKLLSAKNYLEPESKGHYKKRVQNSDVEGVFYQIKRSFLHCNISAEF
;
A
#
# COMPACT_ATOMS: atom_id res chain seq x y z
N MET A 1 -34.63 10.28 -20.04
CA MET A 1 -34.83 8.96 -19.41
C MET A 1 -33.63 8.46 -18.61
N ASN A 2 -32.39 8.93 -18.83
CA ASN A 2 -31.21 8.43 -18.07
C ASN A 2 -30.95 9.17 -16.74
N GLY A 3 -31.55 10.33 -16.50
CA GLY A 3 -31.34 11.10 -15.26
C GLY A 3 -32.11 10.52 -14.05
N ASP A 4 -33.33 10.06 -14.26
CA ASP A 4 -34.19 9.56 -13.18
C ASP A 4 -33.77 8.18 -12.66
N ILE A 5 -33.16 7.36 -13.53
CA ILE A 5 -32.64 6.03 -13.14
C ILE A 5 -31.38 6.17 -12.28
N LEU A 6 -30.51 7.15 -12.59
CA LEU A 6 -29.30 7.40 -11.80
C LEU A 6 -29.61 7.98 -10.40
N THR A 7 -30.65 8.81 -10.29
CA THR A 7 -31.10 9.34 -9.01
C THR A 7 -31.73 8.25 -8.14
N SER A 8 -32.59 7.39 -8.72
CA SER A 8 -33.23 6.29 -7.98
C SER A 8 -32.25 5.18 -7.57
N LEU A 9 -31.19 4.95 -8.35
CA LEU A 9 -30.11 4.02 -8.00
C LEU A 9 -29.23 4.58 -6.87
N ALA A 10 -28.92 5.88 -6.89
CA ALA A 10 -28.20 6.55 -5.83
C ALA A 10 -28.97 6.50 -4.50
N ASP A 11 -30.28 6.74 -4.53
CA ASP A 11 -31.18 6.68 -3.36
C ASP A 11 -31.29 5.25 -2.80
N GLY A 12 -31.34 4.23 -3.64
CA GLY A 12 -31.39 2.82 -3.22
C GLY A 12 -30.07 2.33 -2.59
N ILE A 13 -28.95 2.83 -3.07
CA ILE A 13 -27.59 2.55 -2.55
C ILE A 13 -27.42 3.19 -1.16
N ASP A 14 -27.80 4.44 -1.03
CA ASP A 14 -27.73 5.18 0.21
C ASP A 14 -28.64 4.53 1.28
N LEU A 15 -29.79 3.98 0.88
CA LEU A 15 -30.71 3.33 1.79
C LEU A 15 -30.13 2.06 2.43
N SER A 16 -29.50 1.17 1.67
CA SER A 16 -28.92 -0.08 2.21
C SER A 16 -27.68 0.18 3.07
N LEU A 17 -26.82 1.11 2.64
CA LEU A 17 -25.65 1.55 3.41
C LEU A 17 -26.09 2.26 4.70
N ASN A 18 -27.07 3.16 4.61
CA ASN A 18 -27.63 3.87 5.75
C ASN A 18 -28.32 2.90 6.72
N GLN A 19 -29.01 1.88 6.25
CA GLN A 19 -29.59 0.83 7.09
C GLN A 19 -28.52 0.05 7.86
N PHE A 20 -27.40 -0.27 7.22
CA PHE A 20 -26.30 -0.96 7.89
C PHE A 20 -25.63 -0.07 8.97
N LEU A 21 -25.37 1.19 8.64
CA LEU A 21 -24.85 2.19 9.59
C LEU A 21 -25.82 2.43 10.76
N ALA A 22 -27.12 2.47 10.50
CA ALA A 22 -28.16 2.68 11.50
C ALA A 22 -28.21 1.56 12.55
N LYS A 23 -27.85 0.31 12.21
CA LYS A 23 -27.84 -0.81 13.17
C LYS A 23 -26.98 -0.52 14.41
N LYS A 24 -25.77 0.02 14.22
CA LYS A 24 -24.88 0.38 15.33
C LYS A 24 -25.48 1.51 16.16
N SER A 25 -25.97 2.55 15.51
CA SER A 25 -26.60 3.70 16.17
C SER A 25 -27.84 3.29 16.97
N LEU A 26 -28.68 2.41 16.43
CA LEU A 26 -29.85 1.86 17.14
C LEU A 26 -29.46 1.06 18.38
N ASN A 27 -28.39 0.24 18.27
CA ASN A 27 -27.87 -0.49 19.42
C ASN A 27 -27.29 0.47 20.49
N GLU A 28 -26.49 1.46 20.08
CA GLU A 28 -25.97 2.49 20.99
C GLU A 28 -27.08 3.26 21.70
N ALA A 29 -28.13 3.66 20.99
CA ALA A 29 -29.30 4.32 21.58
C ALA A 29 -30.08 3.41 22.55
N ARG A 30 -30.19 2.10 22.24
CA ARG A 30 -30.78 1.10 23.15
C ARG A 30 -29.97 0.98 24.43
N VAL A 31 -28.65 0.82 24.31
CA VAL A 31 -27.72 0.68 25.45
C VAL A 31 -27.74 1.95 26.30
N ALA A 32 -27.72 3.13 25.67
CA ALA A 32 -27.78 4.41 26.37
C ALA A 32 -29.08 4.54 27.21
N ARG A 33 -30.22 4.13 26.67
CA ARG A 33 -31.51 4.13 27.44
C ARG A 33 -31.47 3.18 28.62
N ILE A 34 -30.88 2.00 28.48
CA ILE A 34 -30.71 1.05 29.58
C ILE A 34 -29.80 1.66 30.65
N LEU A 35 -28.69 2.28 30.23
CA LEU A 35 -27.74 2.93 31.11
C LEU A 35 -28.38 4.08 31.89
N ASP A 36 -29.07 4.99 31.20
CA ASP A 36 -29.73 6.14 31.80
C ASP A 36 -30.83 5.69 32.83
N LYS A 37 -31.50 4.58 32.54
CA LYS A 37 -32.42 3.97 33.49
C LYS A 37 -31.70 3.40 34.71
N ALA A 38 -30.60 2.67 34.48
CA ALA A 38 -29.87 1.97 35.52
C ALA A 38 -29.25 2.92 36.55
N ILE A 39 -28.69 4.06 36.13
CA ILE A 39 -28.06 5.04 37.03
C ILE A 39 -29.05 5.80 37.94
N ASN A 40 -30.31 5.85 37.53
CA ASN A 40 -31.37 6.56 38.29
C ASN A 40 -32.17 5.64 39.20
N ILE A 41 -31.85 4.34 39.24
CA ILE A 41 -32.53 3.40 40.14
C ILE A 41 -31.77 3.38 41.49
N GLU A 42 -32.48 3.74 42.57
CA GLU A 42 -32.00 3.45 43.91
C GLU A 42 -32.03 1.94 44.13
N LEU A 43 -30.85 1.38 44.40
CA LEU A 43 -30.65 -0.05 44.53
C LEU A 43 -30.47 -0.38 46.02
N ASP A 44 -31.32 -1.30 46.51
CA ASP A 44 -31.09 -1.92 47.82
C ASP A 44 -29.85 -2.84 47.70
N GLU A 45 -28.77 -2.46 48.38
CA GLU A 45 -27.50 -3.19 48.31
C GLU A 45 -27.57 -4.56 49.00
N ASP A 46 -28.50 -4.73 49.93
CA ASP A 46 -28.72 -6.01 50.63
C ASP A 46 -29.58 -6.97 49.81
N ASP A 47 -30.53 -6.45 48.99
CA ASP A 47 -31.33 -7.24 48.05
C ASP A 47 -31.52 -6.56 46.69
N PRO A 48 -30.45 -6.51 45.87
CA PRO A 48 -30.50 -5.92 44.51
C PRO A 48 -31.52 -6.55 43.59
N SER A 49 -32.06 -7.73 43.92
CA SER A 49 -33.03 -8.44 43.09
C SER A 49 -34.42 -7.81 43.16
N GLN A 50 -34.71 -7.05 44.22
CA GLN A 50 -36.01 -6.39 44.44
C GLN A 50 -36.09 -5.00 43.80
N SER A 51 -34.97 -4.27 43.78
CA SER A 51 -34.93 -2.86 43.37
C SER A 51 -34.06 -2.61 42.14
N GLY A 52 -33.05 -3.45 41.87
CA GLY A 52 -32.05 -3.24 40.83
C GLY A 52 -32.58 -3.43 39.40
N CYS A 53 -31.92 -2.77 38.45
CA CYS A 53 -32.18 -2.93 37.01
C CYS A 53 -31.47 -4.17 36.47
N ALA A 54 -32.19 -5.21 36.09
CA ALA A 54 -31.69 -6.42 35.44
C ALA A 54 -31.71 -6.33 33.90
N THR A 55 -32.27 -5.25 33.35
CA THR A 55 -32.43 -5.11 31.88
C THR A 55 -31.09 -5.09 31.16
N GLY A 56 -30.93 -5.98 30.21
CA GLY A 56 -29.68 -6.07 29.38
C GLY A 56 -28.51 -6.69 30.11
N LEU A 57 -28.74 -7.38 31.25
CA LEU A 57 -27.72 -8.04 32.04
C LEU A 57 -27.87 -9.58 32.04
N PRO A 58 -26.81 -10.37 32.30
CA PRO A 58 -26.94 -11.79 32.55
C PRO A 58 -27.77 -12.06 33.82
N ALA A 59 -28.39 -13.23 33.90
CA ALA A 59 -29.20 -13.64 35.04
C ALA A 59 -28.44 -13.50 36.37
N GLY A 60 -29.14 -12.92 37.38
CA GLY A 60 -28.57 -12.67 38.70
C GLY A 60 -27.69 -11.42 38.80
N HIS A 61 -27.61 -10.60 37.75
CA HIS A 61 -26.87 -9.35 37.77
C HIS A 61 -27.84 -8.14 37.71
N TYR A 62 -27.49 -7.11 38.44
CA TYR A 62 -28.30 -5.92 38.63
C TYR A 62 -27.44 -4.67 38.63
N ASN A 63 -27.94 -3.60 38.04
CA ASN A 63 -27.33 -2.27 38.11
C ASN A 63 -28.25 -1.32 38.90
N GLY A 64 -27.66 -0.35 39.55
CA GLY A 64 -28.35 0.78 40.19
C GLY A 64 -27.40 1.92 40.48
N SER A 65 -27.86 2.96 41.18
CA SER A 65 -27.05 4.15 41.51
C SER A 65 -25.76 3.83 42.28
N ALA A 66 -25.73 2.74 43.06
CA ALA A 66 -24.56 2.27 43.79
C ALA A 66 -23.60 1.41 42.94
N GLY A 67 -23.93 1.10 41.69
CA GLY A 67 -23.07 0.34 40.77
C GLY A 67 -23.67 -0.96 40.25
N ALA A 68 -22.80 -1.96 40.01
CA ALA A 68 -23.17 -3.27 39.47
C ALA A 68 -22.98 -4.37 40.52
N PHE A 69 -23.98 -5.25 40.65
CA PHE A 69 -24.06 -6.30 41.67
C PHE A 69 -24.40 -7.66 41.06
N PHE A 70 -23.90 -8.71 41.70
CA PHE A 70 -24.38 -10.08 41.54
C PHE A 70 -25.14 -10.49 42.79
N ALA A 71 -26.38 -10.97 42.61
CA ALA A 71 -27.19 -11.51 43.71
C ALA A 71 -27.78 -12.87 43.34
N ARG A 72 -27.66 -13.85 44.24
CA ARG A 72 -28.25 -15.19 44.12
C ARG A 72 -28.56 -15.75 45.50
N GLY A 73 -29.83 -15.77 45.83
CA GLY A 73 -30.31 -16.09 47.16
C GLY A 73 -29.78 -15.08 48.18
N LYS A 74 -29.19 -15.54 49.26
CA LYS A 74 -28.58 -14.69 50.30
C LYS A 74 -27.21 -14.14 49.95
N LYS A 75 -26.66 -14.46 48.78
CA LYS A 75 -25.33 -14.01 48.41
C LYS A 75 -25.41 -12.79 47.51
N VAL A 76 -24.93 -11.66 48.01
CA VAL A 76 -24.80 -10.40 47.27
C VAL A 76 -23.33 -10.02 47.21
N VAL A 77 -22.89 -9.61 46.02
CA VAL A 77 -21.50 -9.17 45.79
C VAL A 77 -21.51 -7.98 44.83
N GLN A 78 -20.92 -6.88 45.26
CA GLN A 78 -20.67 -5.75 44.38
C GLN A 78 -19.54 -6.10 43.40
N ILE A 79 -19.77 -5.97 42.08
CA ILE A 79 -18.78 -6.22 41.04
C ILE A 79 -18.06 -4.93 40.70
N SER A 80 -18.77 -3.82 40.69
CA SER A 80 -18.29 -2.50 40.32
C SER A 80 -19.07 -1.41 41.06
N SER A 81 -18.38 -0.34 41.48
CA SER A 81 -19.04 0.87 42.00
C SER A 81 -19.67 1.74 40.91
N THR A 82 -19.50 1.38 39.65
CA THR A 82 -20.18 1.99 38.51
C THR A 82 -21.01 0.93 37.81
N VAL A 83 -22.08 1.39 37.11
CA VAL A 83 -22.93 0.50 36.28
C VAL A 83 -22.12 -0.14 35.18
N ILE A 84 -22.41 -1.38 34.82
CA ILE A 84 -21.77 -2.08 33.69
C ILE A 84 -22.85 -2.67 32.80
N ILE A 85 -22.86 -2.30 31.51
CA ILE A 85 -23.81 -2.79 30.52
C ILE A 85 -23.09 -3.44 29.36
N PRO A 86 -23.34 -4.73 29.07
CA PRO A 86 -22.84 -5.36 27.86
C PRO A 86 -23.56 -4.83 26.62
N CYS A 87 -22.77 -4.41 25.61
CA CYS A 87 -23.26 -3.72 24.42
C CYS A 87 -23.28 -4.61 23.19
N ALA A 88 -22.19 -5.35 22.95
CA ALA A 88 -22.00 -6.17 21.77
C ALA A 88 -21.00 -7.28 22.06
N ARG A 89 -21.00 -8.29 21.21
CA ARG A 89 -19.90 -9.27 21.12
C ARG A 89 -19.08 -8.97 19.87
N ARG A 90 -17.81 -9.23 19.93
CA ARG A 90 -16.90 -9.07 18.77
C ARG A 90 -16.25 -10.39 18.40
N CYS A 91 -16.05 -10.61 17.10
CA CYS A 91 -15.29 -11.72 16.56
C CYS A 91 -14.31 -11.19 15.52
N SER A 92 -13.08 -11.71 15.51
CA SER A 92 -12.12 -11.35 14.46
C SER A 92 -12.55 -11.93 13.10
N GLN A 93 -12.04 -11.33 12.03
CA GLN A 93 -12.30 -11.75 10.64
C GLN A 93 -11.98 -13.23 10.39
N ASN A 94 -11.07 -13.80 11.16
CA ASN A 94 -10.72 -15.23 11.11
C ASN A 94 -11.70 -16.14 11.86
N LYS A 95 -12.91 -15.69 12.14
CA LYS A 95 -14.08 -16.40 12.73
C LYS A 95 -13.81 -17.40 13.88
N GLN A 96 -12.55 -17.68 14.21
CA GLN A 96 -12.13 -18.71 15.17
C GLN A 96 -11.35 -18.17 16.38
N LEU A 97 -10.91 -16.91 16.35
CA LEU A 97 -10.02 -16.36 17.37
C LEU A 97 -10.46 -14.94 17.78
N ASN A 98 -10.20 -14.61 19.05
CA ASN A 98 -10.40 -13.28 19.61
C ASN A 98 -11.87 -12.85 19.80
N MET A 99 -12.67 -13.70 20.46
CA MET A 99 -13.97 -13.29 20.96
C MET A 99 -13.78 -12.23 22.06
N SER A 100 -14.55 -11.15 21.97
CA SER A 100 -14.55 -10.07 22.96
C SER A 100 -16.00 -9.64 23.27
N VAL A 101 -16.18 -9.01 24.40
CA VAL A 101 -17.44 -8.35 24.75
C VAL A 101 -17.20 -6.87 24.99
N ASP A 102 -18.06 -6.02 24.44
CA ASP A 102 -18.06 -4.59 24.70
C ASP A 102 -18.88 -4.30 25.94
N LEU A 103 -18.24 -3.64 26.91
CA LEU A 103 -18.86 -3.19 28.15
C LEU A 103 -18.93 -1.66 28.15
N MET A 104 -20.06 -1.10 28.53
CA MET A 104 -20.27 0.34 28.70
C MET A 104 -20.45 0.68 30.18
N THR A 105 -19.89 1.81 30.58
CA THR A 105 -20.11 2.43 31.88
C THR A 105 -20.26 3.95 31.75
N ILE A 106 -20.67 4.61 32.83
CA ILE A 106 -20.45 6.04 33.05
C ILE A 106 -19.33 6.18 34.06
N ASN A 107 -18.25 6.86 33.67
CA ASN A 107 -17.14 7.12 34.56
C ASN A 107 -17.48 8.21 35.59
N HIS A 108 -16.60 8.42 36.57
CA HIS A 108 -16.79 9.38 37.67
C HIS A 108 -16.86 10.87 37.24
N ILE A 109 -16.56 11.18 35.96
CA ILE A 109 -16.73 12.52 35.38
C ILE A 109 -17.97 12.60 34.47
N GLY A 110 -18.86 11.60 34.52
CA GLY A 110 -20.12 11.59 33.79
C GLY A 110 -20.00 11.19 32.30
N GLN A 111 -18.86 10.73 31.83
CA GLN A 111 -18.67 10.32 30.43
C GLN A 111 -19.07 8.86 30.21
N LYS A 112 -19.79 8.60 29.13
CA LYS A 112 -20.07 7.23 28.64
C LYS A 112 -18.81 6.65 28.00
N VAL A 113 -18.32 5.54 28.56
CA VAL A 113 -17.11 4.87 28.09
C VAL A 113 -17.44 3.44 27.69
N VAL A 114 -16.95 3.01 26.53
CA VAL A 114 -17.06 1.62 26.05
C VAL A 114 -15.68 0.99 25.98
N VAL A 115 -15.55 -0.19 26.54
CA VAL A 115 -14.30 -0.98 26.54
C VAL A 115 -14.59 -2.37 25.97
N SER A 116 -13.78 -2.82 25.02
CA SER A 116 -13.83 -4.18 24.50
C SER A 116 -12.90 -5.09 25.33
N VAL A 117 -13.47 -6.09 25.98
CA VAL A 117 -12.74 -7.05 26.80
C VAL A 117 -12.53 -8.34 26.02
N SER A 118 -11.26 -8.65 25.71
CA SER A 118 -10.87 -9.89 25.07
C SER A 118 -10.92 -11.07 26.04
N LEU A 119 -11.58 -12.16 25.65
CA LEU A 119 -11.62 -13.39 26.45
C LEU A 119 -10.27 -14.07 26.56
N ASP A 120 -9.43 -13.97 25.54
CA ASP A 120 -8.07 -14.51 25.56
C ASP A 120 -7.18 -13.76 26.54
N GLU A 121 -7.25 -12.42 26.54
CA GLU A 121 -6.53 -11.58 27.52
C GLU A 121 -7.05 -11.80 28.93
N LEU A 122 -8.36 -11.89 29.10
CA LEU A 122 -8.98 -12.17 30.41
C LEU A 122 -8.51 -13.53 30.97
N ALA A 123 -8.38 -14.54 30.13
CA ALA A 123 -7.93 -15.87 30.55
C ALA A 123 -6.42 -15.92 30.89
N ARG A 124 -5.60 -15.13 30.18
CA ARG A 124 -4.13 -15.14 30.39
C ARG A 124 -3.66 -14.16 31.44
N ASN A 125 -4.22 -12.95 31.46
CA ASN A 125 -3.77 -11.84 32.28
C ASN A 125 -4.96 -11.03 32.81
N PRO A 126 -5.83 -11.61 33.66
CA PRO A 126 -7.02 -10.93 34.14
C PRO A 126 -6.71 -9.64 34.92
N GLU A 127 -5.54 -9.52 35.54
CA GLU A 127 -5.11 -8.31 36.24
C GLU A 127 -4.90 -7.12 35.31
N LEU A 128 -4.32 -7.36 34.11
CA LEU A 128 -4.14 -6.33 33.10
C LEU A 128 -5.48 -5.86 32.55
N VAL A 129 -6.43 -6.78 32.33
CA VAL A 129 -7.78 -6.44 31.90
C VAL A 129 -8.50 -5.57 32.93
N ILE A 130 -8.40 -5.92 34.22
CA ILE A 130 -8.99 -5.12 35.29
C ILE A 130 -8.31 -3.75 35.38
N ALA A 131 -6.99 -3.68 35.30
CA ALA A 131 -6.26 -2.43 35.29
C ALA A 131 -6.67 -1.52 34.11
N ASP A 132 -6.87 -2.10 32.92
CA ASP A 132 -7.37 -1.37 31.75
C ASP A 132 -8.80 -0.84 31.96
N LEU A 133 -9.70 -1.66 32.50
CA LEU A 133 -11.05 -1.23 32.85
C LEU A 133 -11.04 -0.07 33.87
N VAL A 134 -10.26 -0.19 34.93
CA VAL A 134 -10.12 0.84 35.97
C VAL A 134 -9.54 2.12 35.38
N SER A 135 -8.50 2.03 34.56
CA SER A 135 -7.88 3.20 33.91
C SER A 135 -8.85 3.99 33.03
N LYS A 136 -9.88 3.31 32.50
CA LYS A 136 -10.92 3.89 31.67
C LYS A 136 -12.18 4.31 32.46
N GLY A 137 -12.11 4.21 33.78
CA GLY A 137 -13.15 4.73 34.67
C GLY A 137 -14.25 3.74 35.05
N PHE A 138 -14.04 2.43 34.83
CA PHE A 138 -14.88 1.42 35.45
C PHE A 138 -14.55 1.30 36.93
N GLY A 139 -15.55 1.38 37.79
CA GLY A 139 -15.39 1.25 39.24
C GLY A 139 -15.22 -0.19 39.71
N VAL A 140 -14.47 -1.00 38.97
CA VAL A 140 -14.24 -2.42 39.28
C VAL A 140 -13.47 -2.55 40.56
N THR A 141 -13.98 -3.36 41.51
CA THR A 141 -13.31 -3.60 42.76
C THR A 141 -12.13 -4.55 42.57
N THR A 142 -10.98 -4.20 43.14
CA THR A 142 -9.74 -4.99 43.06
C THR A 142 -9.69 -6.16 44.06
N PHE A 143 -10.71 -6.35 44.89
CA PHE A 143 -10.76 -7.46 45.84
C PHE A 143 -10.85 -8.81 45.10
N VAL A 144 -10.03 -9.76 45.53
CA VAL A 144 -9.90 -11.10 44.92
C VAL A 144 -11.25 -11.80 44.70
N HIS A 145 -12.20 -11.62 45.64
CA HIS A 145 -13.54 -12.21 45.52
C HIS A 145 -14.39 -11.57 44.41
N SER A 146 -14.34 -10.26 44.29
CA SER A 146 -15.10 -9.53 43.27
C SER A 146 -14.58 -9.79 41.86
N ARG A 147 -13.29 -10.02 41.69
CA ARG A 147 -12.62 -10.36 40.45
C ARG A 147 -13.23 -11.61 39.80
N GLY A 148 -13.39 -12.71 40.51
CA GLY A 148 -14.00 -13.93 40.00
C GLY A 148 -15.45 -13.76 39.57
N TYR A 149 -16.18 -12.79 40.18
CA TYR A 149 -17.54 -12.44 39.73
C TYR A 149 -17.55 -11.61 38.47
N LEU A 150 -16.61 -10.68 38.30
CA LEU A 150 -16.43 -9.94 37.04
C LEU A 150 -16.08 -10.88 35.88
N GLU A 151 -15.16 -11.80 36.06
CA GLU A 151 -14.83 -12.81 35.06
C GLU A 151 -16.05 -13.65 34.66
N ARG A 152 -16.83 -14.12 35.65
CA ARG A 152 -18.08 -14.85 35.42
C ARG A 152 -19.12 -14.00 34.71
N PHE A 153 -19.23 -12.72 35.06
CA PHE A 153 -20.10 -11.77 34.39
C PHE A 153 -19.74 -11.66 32.89
N ILE A 154 -18.47 -11.44 32.57
CA ILE A 154 -17.99 -11.33 31.19
C ILE A 154 -18.28 -12.60 30.40
N HIS A 155 -18.00 -13.80 30.97
CA HIS A 155 -18.33 -15.06 30.35
C HIS A 155 -19.84 -15.27 30.17
N ALA A 156 -20.66 -14.81 31.10
CA ALA A 156 -22.11 -14.88 30.98
C ALA A 156 -22.64 -13.96 29.86
N CYS A 157 -22.04 -12.78 29.66
CA CYS A 157 -22.37 -11.87 28.57
C CYS A 157 -22.18 -12.50 27.19
N MET A 158 -21.22 -13.43 27.04
CA MET A 158 -21.02 -14.14 25.77
C MET A 158 -22.19 -15.06 25.37
N LYS A 159 -23.01 -15.46 26.33
CA LYS A 159 -24.22 -16.27 26.09
C LYS A 159 -25.48 -15.46 25.85
N MET A 160 -25.41 -14.15 26.00
CA MET A 160 -26.54 -13.25 25.78
C MET A 160 -26.80 -13.05 24.28
N ALA A 161 -28.02 -12.75 23.92
CA ALA A 161 -28.41 -12.31 22.58
C ALA A 161 -27.97 -10.85 22.33
N LEU A 162 -26.67 -10.61 22.31
CA LEU A 162 -26.07 -9.32 21.98
C LEU A 162 -25.73 -9.25 20.50
N PRO A 163 -25.75 -8.05 19.90
CA PRO A 163 -25.28 -7.86 18.54
C PRO A 163 -23.86 -8.41 18.35
N MET A 164 -23.60 -9.03 17.19
CA MET A 164 -22.31 -9.57 16.84
C MET A 164 -21.60 -8.65 15.87
N TYR A 165 -20.44 -8.13 16.25
CA TYR A 165 -19.62 -7.25 15.41
C TYR A 165 -18.42 -8.01 14.85
N LEU A 166 -18.20 -7.88 13.55
CA LEU A 166 -16.98 -8.35 12.89
C LEU A 166 -15.87 -7.33 13.10
N VAL A 167 -14.71 -7.78 13.59
CA VAL A 167 -13.52 -6.93 13.74
C VAL A 167 -12.63 -7.09 12.51
N ALA A 168 -12.49 -6.03 11.73
CA ALA A 168 -11.52 -5.96 10.65
C ALA A 168 -10.13 -5.67 11.23
N GLU A 169 -9.13 -6.46 10.85
CA GLU A 169 -7.75 -6.31 11.33
C GLU A 169 -7.01 -5.16 10.65
N SER A 170 -7.45 -4.78 9.45
CA SER A 170 -6.96 -3.65 8.68
C SER A 170 -8.11 -2.96 7.96
N MET A 171 -7.89 -1.74 7.51
CA MET A 171 -8.79 -1.09 6.56
C MET A 171 -8.78 -1.83 5.22
N GLY A 172 -9.71 -1.47 4.35
CA GLY A 172 -9.86 -2.05 3.02
C GLY A 172 -11.01 -3.04 2.92
N MET A 173 -10.98 -3.82 1.85
CA MET A 173 -12.00 -4.82 1.54
C MET A 173 -11.96 -5.99 2.53
N VAL A 174 -13.11 -6.37 3.05
CA VAL A 174 -13.28 -7.54 3.92
C VAL A 174 -13.34 -8.78 3.02
N GLU A 175 -12.40 -9.70 3.21
CA GLU A 175 -12.31 -10.89 2.37
C GLU A 175 -13.59 -11.74 2.46
N GLY A 176 -14.16 -12.08 1.32
CA GLY A 176 -15.37 -12.87 1.20
C GLY A 176 -16.68 -12.11 1.44
N GLU A 177 -16.62 -10.83 1.78
CA GLU A 177 -17.80 -10.00 2.07
C GLU A 177 -17.82 -8.75 1.18
N ALA A 178 -18.99 -8.37 0.67
CA ALA A 178 -19.17 -7.10 -0.04
C ALA A 178 -19.20 -5.93 0.97
N ALA A 179 -18.06 -5.76 1.64
CA ALA A 179 -17.89 -4.79 2.72
C ALA A 179 -16.47 -4.22 2.69
N PHE A 180 -16.36 -2.94 3.00
CA PHE A 180 -15.09 -2.21 3.05
C PHE A 180 -15.01 -1.39 4.33
N LEU A 181 -13.87 -1.37 4.99
CA LEU A 181 -13.61 -0.49 6.12
C LEU A 181 -12.77 0.71 5.66
N HIS A 182 -13.37 1.90 5.65
CA HIS A 182 -12.70 3.16 5.33
C HIS A 182 -12.52 4.00 6.60
N GLY A 183 -11.33 4.01 7.14
CA GLY A 183 -11.12 4.58 8.47
C GLY A 183 -11.91 3.81 9.54
N ASP A 184 -12.67 4.55 10.36
CA ASP A 184 -13.58 3.97 11.35
C ASP A 184 -14.98 3.69 10.79
N MET A 185 -15.22 4.01 9.50
CA MET A 185 -16.52 3.89 8.86
C MET A 185 -16.60 2.64 7.97
N PRO A 186 -17.51 1.71 8.27
CA PRO A 186 -17.80 0.61 7.39
C PRO A 186 -18.68 1.05 6.21
N LEU A 187 -18.34 0.59 5.02
CA LEU A 187 -19.13 0.68 3.81
C LEU A 187 -19.57 -0.74 3.46
N ALA A 188 -20.80 -1.11 3.78
CA ALA A 188 -21.30 -2.46 3.60
C ALA A 188 -22.81 -2.49 3.45
N ARG A 189 -23.32 -3.39 2.63
CA ARG A 189 -24.74 -3.68 2.47
C ARG A 189 -25.25 -4.65 3.53
N GLY A 190 -24.38 -5.45 4.05
CA GLY A 190 -24.57 -6.46 5.07
C GLY A 190 -23.31 -7.32 5.17
N ILE A 191 -23.19 -8.06 6.25
CA ILE A 191 -22.09 -9.00 6.47
C ILE A 191 -22.71 -10.28 7.00
N SER A 192 -22.37 -11.40 6.39
CA SER A 192 -22.98 -12.69 6.71
C SER A 192 -22.71 -13.11 8.16
N GLY A 193 -23.77 -13.21 8.96
CA GLY A 193 -23.69 -13.61 10.37
C GLY A 193 -23.25 -12.50 11.35
N PHE A 194 -23.16 -11.24 10.89
CA PHE A 194 -22.77 -10.11 11.71
C PHE A 194 -23.71 -8.92 11.54
N ASP A 195 -23.89 -8.18 12.64
CA ASP A 195 -24.73 -6.98 12.67
C ASP A 195 -23.98 -5.72 12.25
N TYR A 196 -22.66 -5.69 12.46
CA TYR A 196 -21.83 -4.53 12.15
C TYR A 196 -20.35 -4.89 11.91
N LEU A 197 -19.61 -3.96 11.30
CA LEU A 197 -18.17 -4.02 11.09
C LEU A 197 -17.48 -2.93 11.92
N VAL A 198 -16.46 -3.31 12.66
CA VAL A 198 -15.67 -2.36 13.47
C VAL A 198 -14.17 -2.55 13.20
N PRO A 199 -13.36 -1.49 13.29
CA PRO A 199 -11.92 -1.61 13.23
C PRO A 199 -11.35 -2.30 14.49
N HIS A 200 -10.20 -2.97 14.33
CA HIS A 200 -9.45 -3.49 15.47
C HIS A 200 -8.90 -2.36 16.36
N LYS A 201 -8.46 -1.27 15.72
CA LYS A 201 -8.04 -0.02 16.36
C LYS A 201 -8.67 1.15 15.64
N SER A 202 -8.90 2.26 16.34
CA SER A 202 -9.32 3.50 15.70
C SER A 202 -8.34 3.90 14.61
N ALA A 203 -8.87 4.33 13.46
CA ALA A 203 -8.08 4.81 12.36
C ALA A 203 -7.36 6.12 12.71
N PHE A 204 -6.31 6.41 11.96
CA PHE A 204 -5.65 7.71 11.99
C PHE A 204 -6.67 8.83 11.67
N SER A 205 -6.64 9.92 12.44
CA SER A 205 -7.66 10.99 12.37
C SER A 205 -7.75 11.63 10.98
N GLY A 206 -6.63 11.74 10.27
CA GLY A 206 -6.57 12.30 8.92
C GLY A 206 -7.30 11.51 7.83
N ILE A 207 -7.76 10.27 8.14
CA ILE A 207 -8.58 9.46 7.20
C ILE A 207 -10.06 9.86 7.25
N ARG A 208 -10.48 10.66 8.22
CA ARG A 208 -11.86 11.17 8.28
C ARG A 208 -12.08 12.14 7.13
N PRO A 209 -13.18 11.99 6.35
CA PRO A 209 -13.46 12.90 5.25
C PRO A 209 -13.79 14.30 5.75
N SER A 210 -13.38 15.31 4.98
CA SER A 210 -13.74 16.71 5.17
C SER A 210 -14.34 17.28 3.89
N GLY A 211 -15.25 18.23 4.04
CA GLY A 211 -15.96 18.85 2.92
C GLY A 211 -17.01 17.94 2.28
N SER A 212 -17.22 18.08 0.97
CA SER A 212 -18.20 17.34 0.20
C SER A 212 -17.60 16.77 -1.09
N LEU A 213 -18.24 15.74 -1.68
CA LEU A 213 -17.83 15.21 -2.98
C LEU A 213 -17.91 16.29 -4.07
N ALA A 214 -18.96 17.09 -4.07
CA ALA A 214 -19.12 18.19 -5.03
C ALA A 214 -18.03 19.25 -4.89
N GLY A 215 -17.70 19.66 -3.65
CA GLY A 215 -16.59 20.56 -3.36
C GLY A 215 -15.26 20.00 -3.83
N TRP A 216 -14.94 18.75 -3.47
CA TRP A 216 -13.72 18.06 -3.90
C TRP A 216 -13.64 17.97 -5.44
N LYS A 217 -14.74 17.62 -6.13
CA LYS A 217 -14.81 17.58 -7.61
C LYS A 217 -14.50 18.94 -8.22
N THR A 218 -15.03 20.02 -7.67
CA THR A 218 -14.76 21.38 -8.15
C THR A 218 -13.27 21.71 -8.01
N VAL A 219 -12.68 21.46 -6.84
CA VAL A 219 -11.24 21.67 -6.60
C VAL A 219 -10.39 20.93 -7.60
N ILE A 220 -10.67 19.63 -7.79
CA ILE A 220 -9.92 18.77 -8.71
C ILE A 220 -10.10 19.22 -10.17
N LYS A 221 -11.34 19.50 -10.60
CA LYS A 221 -11.63 19.94 -11.97
C LYS A 221 -10.90 21.23 -12.34
N ASP A 222 -10.88 22.19 -11.45
CA ASP A 222 -10.35 23.51 -11.72
C ASP A 222 -8.82 23.57 -11.64
N ASN A 223 -8.23 22.79 -10.73
CA ASN A 223 -6.83 22.93 -10.35
C ASN A 223 -5.95 21.71 -10.68
N ALA A 224 -6.48 20.47 -10.72
CA ALA A 224 -5.69 19.32 -11.11
C ALA A 224 -5.56 19.23 -12.63
N HIS A 225 -4.32 19.11 -13.13
CA HIS A 225 -4.05 19.01 -14.55
C HIS A 225 -2.78 18.20 -14.81
N GLY A 226 -2.77 17.54 -15.97
CA GLY A 226 -1.63 16.78 -16.45
C GLY A 226 -1.64 15.32 -15.98
N TRP A 227 -0.92 14.51 -16.74
CA TRP A 227 -0.91 13.07 -16.53
C TRP A 227 -0.48 12.63 -15.12
N PRO A 228 0.47 13.29 -14.41
CA PRO A 228 0.90 12.80 -13.11
C PRO A 228 -0.19 12.87 -12.05
N GLN A 229 -0.98 13.95 -12.05
CA GLN A 229 -2.06 14.17 -11.09
C GLN A 229 -3.25 13.24 -11.36
N LEU A 230 -3.67 13.11 -12.63
CA LEU A 230 -4.75 12.21 -13.02
C LEU A 230 -4.38 10.74 -12.77
N PHE A 231 -3.13 10.37 -13.04
CA PHE A 231 -2.61 9.03 -12.72
C PHE A 231 -2.59 8.76 -11.21
N ALA A 232 -2.23 9.74 -10.39
CA ALA A 232 -2.25 9.61 -8.93
C ALA A 232 -3.68 9.38 -8.41
N LEU A 233 -4.69 10.09 -8.94
CA LEU A 233 -6.11 9.84 -8.64
C LEU A 233 -6.51 8.40 -8.99
N SER A 234 -6.19 7.97 -10.20
CA SER A 234 -6.48 6.61 -10.70
C SER A 234 -5.80 5.53 -9.87
N SER A 235 -4.53 5.74 -9.50
CA SER A 235 -3.76 4.82 -8.65
C SER A 235 -4.32 4.73 -7.22
N SER A 236 -4.80 5.86 -6.69
CA SER A 236 -5.43 5.90 -5.35
C SER A 236 -6.73 5.11 -5.31
N LEU A 237 -7.57 5.26 -6.33
CA LEU A 237 -8.80 4.47 -6.46
C LEU A 237 -8.49 2.98 -6.68
N ALA A 238 -7.50 2.64 -7.51
CA ALA A 238 -7.06 1.28 -7.75
C ALA A 238 -6.58 0.56 -6.48
N SER A 239 -6.01 1.28 -5.53
CA SER A 239 -5.60 0.76 -4.22
C SER A 239 -6.72 0.01 -3.51
N THR A 240 -7.96 0.52 -3.57
CA THR A 240 -9.13 -0.07 -2.91
C THR A 240 -9.52 -1.43 -3.49
N LEU A 241 -9.20 -1.67 -4.74
CA LEU A 241 -9.54 -2.87 -5.50
C LEU A 241 -8.41 -3.90 -5.58
N LEU A 242 -7.19 -3.55 -5.13
CA LEU A 242 -5.97 -4.36 -5.29
C LEU A 242 -6.14 -5.78 -4.74
N GLY A 243 -6.80 -5.92 -3.58
CA GLY A 243 -7.08 -7.20 -2.94
C GLY A 243 -8.01 -8.09 -3.77
N MET A 244 -9.09 -7.52 -4.30
CA MET A 244 -10.07 -8.22 -5.14
C MET A 244 -9.48 -8.59 -6.52
N ALA A 245 -8.65 -7.74 -7.08
CA ALA A 245 -7.91 -8.01 -8.30
C ALA A 245 -6.82 -9.09 -8.14
N GLY A 246 -6.56 -9.55 -6.91
CA GLY A 246 -5.53 -10.55 -6.63
C GLY A 246 -4.11 -10.06 -6.91
N MET A 247 -3.86 -8.75 -6.80
CA MET A 247 -2.59 -8.13 -7.15
C MET A 247 -1.78 -7.77 -5.91
N ASP A 248 -0.46 -7.73 -6.08
CA ASP A 248 0.49 -7.28 -5.06
C ASP A 248 0.60 -5.75 -5.06
N VAL A 249 1.19 -5.21 -3.98
CA VAL A 249 1.52 -3.79 -3.82
C VAL A 249 2.32 -3.27 -5.02
N ALA A 250 1.96 -2.09 -5.51
CA ALA A 250 2.77 -1.32 -6.45
C ALA A 250 3.24 -0.04 -5.79
N LEU A 251 4.51 0.30 -6.00
CA LEU A 251 5.09 1.57 -5.63
C LEU A 251 5.35 2.37 -6.90
N PHE A 252 4.65 3.48 -7.07
CA PHE A 252 4.87 4.46 -8.13
C PHE A 252 5.64 5.64 -7.54
N HIS A 253 6.88 5.77 -7.96
CA HIS A 253 7.79 6.80 -7.47
C HIS A 253 7.95 7.92 -8.49
N PHE A 254 7.48 9.09 -8.16
CA PHE A 254 7.57 10.30 -8.98
C PHE A 254 8.86 11.03 -8.68
N TYR A 255 9.73 11.17 -9.67
CA TYR A 255 11.02 11.82 -9.48
C TYR A 255 11.27 12.90 -10.53
N GLY A 256 12.24 13.78 -10.26
CA GLY A 256 12.60 14.88 -11.14
C GLY A 256 13.21 16.05 -10.35
N GLY A 257 13.58 17.13 -11.01
CA GLY A 257 14.16 18.30 -10.38
C GLY A 257 13.27 18.94 -9.30
N SER A 258 13.83 19.82 -8.50
CA SER A 258 13.05 20.63 -7.55
C SER A 258 11.98 21.44 -8.29
N THR A 259 10.83 21.64 -7.64
CA THR A 259 9.70 22.45 -8.16
C THR A 259 8.93 21.85 -9.37
N THR A 260 9.07 20.58 -9.67
CA THR A 260 8.28 19.90 -10.71
C THR A 260 6.86 19.49 -10.28
N GLY A 261 6.44 19.80 -9.06
CA GLY A 261 5.08 19.49 -8.58
C GLY A 261 4.91 18.10 -7.97
N LYS A 262 6.00 17.35 -7.68
CA LYS A 262 5.95 15.97 -7.12
C LYS A 262 5.11 15.86 -5.85
N THR A 263 5.30 16.75 -4.88
CA THR A 263 4.51 16.74 -3.64
C THR A 263 3.04 17.02 -3.92
N VAL A 264 2.71 17.88 -4.89
CA VAL A 264 1.31 18.12 -5.31
C VAL A 264 0.66 16.85 -5.85
N VAL A 265 1.39 16.04 -6.61
CA VAL A 265 0.90 14.74 -7.10
C VAL A 265 0.53 13.82 -5.94
N LEU A 266 1.37 13.77 -4.89
CA LEU A 266 1.06 13.00 -3.68
C LEU A 266 -0.17 13.55 -2.95
N GLN A 267 -0.30 14.86 -2.83
CA GLN A 267 -1.42 15.53 -2.19
C GLN A 267 -2.74 15.25 -2.90
N VAL A 268 -2.75 15.34 -4.23
CA VAL A 268 -3.90 14.97 -5.08
C VAL A 268 -4.28 13.50 -4.89
N GLY A 269 -3.32 12.60 -4.95
CA GLY A 269 -3.55 11.18 -4.73
C GLY A 269 -4.11 10.88 -3.33
N MET A 270 -3.51 11.48 -2.28
CA MET A 270 -3.95 11.27 -0.89
C MET A 270 -5.36 11.83 -0.65
N SER A 271 -5.72 12.96 -1.26
CA SER A 271 -7.01 13.63 -1.07
C SER A 271 -8.23 12.76 -1.42
N VAL A 272 -8.02 11.72 -2.23
CA VAL A 272 -9.08 10.73 -2.54
C VAL A 272 -9.63 10.06 -1.29
N HIS A 273 -8.75 9.77 -0.30
CA HIS A 273 -9.06 8.98 0.88
C HIS A 273 -8.86 9.69 2.21
N ALA A 274 -7.93 10.66 2.28
CA ALA A 274 -7.46 11.21 3.53
C ALA A 274 -6.90 12.64 3.35
N HIS A 275 -6.50 13.26 4.45
CA HIS A 275 -5.96 14.62 4.46
C HIS A 275 -4.63 14.71 3.71
N GLY A 276 -4.65 15.31 2.53
CA GLY A 276 -3.52 15.52 1.62
C GLY A 276 -2.82 16.86 1.77
N GLY A 277 -2.78 17.44 2.96
CA GLY A 277 -2.07 18.70 3.22
C GLY A 277 -0.54 18.58 3.08
N GLU A 278 0.16 19.70 3.26
CA GLU A 278 1.63 19.73 3.20
C GLU A 278 2.23 18.83 4.30
N PRO A 279 3.16 17.91 3.97
CA PRO A 279 3.75 17.01 4.94
C PRO A 279 4.35 17.72 6.15
N GLY A 280 3.82 17.42 7.35
CA GLY A 280 4.25 18.00 8.62
C GLY A 280 3.65 19.37 8.97
N SER A 281 2.71 19.91 8.18
CA SER A 281 2.00 21.17 8.48
C SER A 281 0.93 20.99 9.57
N HIS A 282 0.30 19.81 9.66
CA HIS A 282 -0.73 19.51 10.63
C HIS A 282 -0.63 18.02 11.08
N PRO A 283 -1.01 17.68 12.34
CA PRO A 283 -0.97 16.30 12.82
C PRO A 283 -1.83 15.32 12.01
N ASP A 284 -2.92 15.79 11.40
CA ASP A 284 -3.83 14.96 10.62
C ASP A 284 -3.42 14.77 9.15
N VAL A 285 -2.29 15.37 8.70
CA VAL A 285 -1.78 15.12 7.36
C VAL A 285 -1.35 13.67 7.21
N ALA A 286 -1.91 13.01 6.19
CA ALA A 286 -1.76 11.58 5.98
C ALA A 286 -0.55 11.19 5.11
N ILE A 287 0.22 12.18 4.62
CA ILE A 287 1.41 11.95 3.81
C ILE A 287 2.60 11.64 4.72
N LEU A 288 3.16 10.45 4.55
CA LEU A 288 4.34 9.98 5.28
C LEU A 288 5.62 10.61 4.72
N ARG A 289 6.73 10.46 5.44
CA ARG A 289 8.07 10.85 4.97
C ARG A 289 9.02 9.66 4.99
N TRP A 290 9.93 9.62 4.03
CA TRP A 290 11.00 8.61 4.02
C TRP A 290 11.99 8.77 5.18
N ASN A 291 12.08 9.94 5.80
CA ASN A 291 12.91 10.18 6.99
C ASN A 291 12.26 9.58 8.24
N THR A 292 12.22 8.25 8.29
CA THR A 292 11.69 7.48 9.42
C THR A 292 12.41 6.13 9.51
N THR A 293 12.26 5.42 10.62
CA THR A 293 12.83 4.07 10.75
C THR A 293 12.02 3.05 9.96
N ASP A 294 12.66 2.00 9.43
CA ASP A 294 11.98 0.90 8.72
C ASP A 294 10.75 0.38 9.49
N ASN A 295 10.91 0.20 10.80
CA ASN A 295 9.84 -0.33 11.66
C ASN A 295 8.64 0.60 11.77
N ALA A 296 8.88 1.90 11.91
CA ALA A 296 7.82 2.90 11.97
C ALA A 296 7.12 3.01 10.62
N LEU A 297 7.87 2.98 9.52
CA LEU A 297 7.29 3.02 8.18
C LEU A 297 6.42 1.79 7.90
N GLU A 298 6.90 0.57 8.20
CA GLU A 298 6.12 -0.67 8.04
C GLU A 298 4.82 -0.64 8.85
N LEU A 299 4.85 -0.08 10.07
CA LEU A 299 3.65 0.07 10.89
C LEU A 299 2.69 1.10 10.29
N SER A 300 3.19 2.28 9.92
CA SER A 300 2.38 3.34 9.30
C SER A 300 1.73 2.86 7.99
N LEU A 301 2.47 2.11 7.14
CA LEU A 301 1.90 1.55 5.92
C LEU A 301 0.71 0.63 6.21
N SER A 302 0.75 -0.15 7.29
CA SER A 302 -0.37 -1.03 7.65
C SER A 302 -1.64 -0.26 8.04
N GLU A 303 -1.50 0.97 8.51
CA GLU A 303 -2.63 1.84 8.85
C GLU A 303 -3.35 2.39 7.61
N PHE A 304 -2.71 2.34 6.43
CA PHE A 304 -3.30 2.74 5.14
C PHE A 304 -3.69 1.54 4.27
N SER A 305 -3.64 0.30 4.79
CA SER A 305 -3.99 -0.89 4.00
C SER A 305 -5.39 -0.76 3.39
N GLY A 306 -5.52 -1.06 2.10
CA GLY A 306 -6.76 -0.90 1.33
C GLY A 306 -7.06 0.53 0.86
N LEU A 307 -6.28 1.52 1.31
CA LEU A 307 -6.28 2.89 0.80
C LEU A 307 -4.97 3.16 0.05
N VAL A 308 -4.70 4.39 -0.36
CA VAL A 308 -3.39 4.77 -0.89
C VAL A 308 -2.46 5.17 0.27
N ALA A 309 -1.18 4.85 0.20
CA ALA A 309 -0.16 5.47 1.04
C ALA A 309 0.70 6.41 0.19
N CYS A 310 1.02 7.59 0.72
CA CYS A 310 1.91 8.56 0.08
C CYS A 310 3.14 8.76 0.96
N ILE A 311 4.34 8.70 0.36
CA ILE A 311 5.61 8.85 1.08
C ILE A 311 6.47 9.88 0.36
N ASP A 312 6.71 11.01 1.01
CA ASP A 312 7.42 12.14 0.43
C ASP A 312 8.93 12.09 0.71
N GLU A 313 9.73 12.62 -0.23
CA GLU A 313 11.17 12.91 -0.13
C GLU A 313 12.07 11.68 0.07
N LEU A 314 12.18 10.82 -0.97
CA LEU A 314 13.09 9.65 -0.95
C LEU A 314 14.55 10.02 -0.67
N GLY A 315 14.99 11.22 -1.06
CA GLY A 315 16.32 11.73 -0.77
C GLY A 315 16.68 11.72 0.71
N ALA A 316 15.70 11.90 1.59
CA ALA A 316 15.87 11.94 3.03
C ALA A 316 16.10 10.55 3.69
N TYR A 317 15.88 9.44 2.98
CA TYR A 317 16.21 8.10 3.47
C TYR A 317 17.71 7.84 3.38
N ASN A 318 18.35 7.50 4.52
CA ASN A 318 19.80 7.40 4.63
C ASN A 318 20.32 6.04 5.13
N ASP A 319 19.47 5.02 5.30
CA ASP A 319 19.92 3.67 5.67
C ASP A 319 20.37 2.89 4.41
N ARG A 320 21.52 2.20 4.52
CA ARG A 320 22.09 1.36 3.46
C ARG A 320 21.30 0.09 3.15
N LYS A 321 20.23 -0.20 3.92
CA LYS A 321 19.36 -1.38 3.73
C LYS A 321 18.16 -1.09 2.83
N PHE A 322 18.26 -0.11 1.95
CA PHE A 322 17.14 0.36 1.13
C PHE A 322 16.53 -0.75 0.27
N SER A 323 17.35 -1.61 -0.37
CA SER A 323 16.84 -2.74 -1.15
C SER A 323 15.98 -3.71 -0.32
N SER A 324 16.42 -4.01 0.92
CA SER A 324 15.64 -4.87 1.83
C SER A 324 14.33 -4.22 2.27
N LEU A 325 14.33 -2.92 2.57
CA LEU A 325 13.12 -2.16 2.90
C LEU A 325 12.16 -2.14 1.71
N LEU A 326 12.66 -1.82 0.52
CA LEU A 326 11.89 -1.79 -0.71
C LEU A 326 11.23 -3.14 -1.00
N TYR A 327 11.95 -4.24 -0.77
CA TYR A 327 11.40 -5.59 -0.90
C TYR A 327 10.22 -5.81 0.05
N ASN A 328 10.34 -5.45 1.34
CA ASN A 328 9.25 -5.59 2.30
C ASN A 328 8.05 -4.73 1.92
N ILE A 329 8.29 -3.46 1.60
CA ILE A 329 7.24 -2.51 1.20
C ILE A 329 6.44 -3.06 0.03
N THR A 330 7.12 -3.50 -1.03
CA THR A 330 6.47 -3.98 -2.26
C THR A 330 5.93 -5.41 -2.15
N SER A 331 6.37 -6.19 -1.15
CA SER A 331 5.77 -7.48 -0.84
C SER A 331 4.50 -7.39 0.02
N GLY A 332 4.17 -6.20 0.52
CA GLY A 332 2.99 -5.96 1.37
C GLY A 332 3.09 -6.60 2.76
N ARG A 333 4.31 -6.82 3.26
CA ARG A 333 4.53 -7.56 4.50
C ARG A 333 5.73 -7.03 5.28
N ALA A 334 5.53 -6.75 6.57
CA ALA A 334 6.60 -6.39 7.48
C ALA A 334 7.56 -7.55 7.76
N LYS A 335 8.78 -7.23 8.16
CA LYS A 335 9.76 -8.21 8.67
C LYS A 335 9.16 -9.01 9.81
N ILE A 336 9.36 -10.35 9.80
CA ILE A 336 8.93 -11.22 10.90
C ILE A 336 9.75 -10.90 12.13
N ARG A 337 9.07 -10.66 13.25
CA ARG A 337 9.68 -10.36 14.54
C ARG A 337 9.19 -11.31 15.62
N LEU A 338 10.01 -11.52 16.63
CA LEU A 338 9.63 -12.28 17.82
C LEU A 338 9.09 -11.30 18.89
N ASP A 339 8.17 -11.77 19.70
CA ASP A 339 7.77 -11.08 20.93
C ASP A 339 8.79 -11.31 22.06
N LYS A 340 8.54 -10.72 23.22
CA LYS A 340 9.40 -10.90 24.41
C LYS A 340 9.49 -12.36 24.88
N SER A 341 8.54 -13.20 24.48
CA SER A 341 8.46 -14.64 24.79
C SER A 341 9.03 -15.53 23.69
N LEU A 342 9.80 -14.97 22.74
CA LEU A 342 10.39 -15.64 21.58
C LEU A 342 9.35 -16.31 20.65
N ARG A 343 8.09 -15.88 20.70
CA ARG A 343 7.05 -16.33 19.79
C ARG A 343 7.00 -15.40 18.58
N ARG A 344 6.65 -15.94 17.42
CA ARG A 344 6.41 -15.12 16.22
C ARG A 344 5.26 -14.16 16.47
N ARG A 345 5.51 -12.87 16.32
CA ARG A 345 4.43 -11.89 16.25
C ARG A 345 3.58 -12.14 15.01
N LYS A 346 2.29 -11.84 15.10
CA LYS A 346 1.42 -11.82 13.92
C LYS A 346 2.05 -10.90 12.86
N PRO A 347 2.20 -11.37 11.60
CA PRO A 347 2.78 -10.52 10.57
C PRO A 347 1.88 -9.31 10.32
N VAL A 348 2.49 -8.15 10.26
CA VAL A 348 1.83 -6.91 9.81
C VAL A 348 1.78 -6.97 8.29
N LEU A 349 0.58 -6.83 7.72
CA LEU A 349 0.32 -6.93 6.28
C LEU A 349 -0.36 -5.65 5.79
N TRP A 350 -0.14 -5.34 4.52
CA TRP A 350 -0.86 -4.27 3.82
C TRP A 350 -1.06 -4.62 2.35
N LYS A 351 -2.14 -4.09 1.78
CA LYS A 351 -2.44 -4.19 0.34
C LYS A 351 -2.92 -2.83 -0.15
N MET A 352 -2.09 -2.15 -0.94
CA MET A 352 -2.39 -0.84 -1.50
C MET A 352 -1.37 -0.46 -2.55
N ASN A 353 -1.66 0.54 -3.36
CA ASN A 353 -0.64 1.26 -4.11
C ASN A 353 0.05 2.27 -3.19
N ILE A 354 1.32 2.50 -3.45
CA ILE A 354 2.13 3.49 -2.74
C ILE A 354 2.58 4.52 -3.77
N LEU A 355 2.29 5.79 -3.50
CA LEU A 355 2.82 6.92 -4.25
C LEU A 355 4.01 7.48 -3.50
N SER A 356 5.11 7.72 -4.17
CA SER A 356 6.32 8.25 -3.54
C SER A 356 6.92 9.37 -4.37
N SER A 357 7.66 10.27 -3.73
CA SER A 357 8.36 11.35 -4.40
C SER A 357 9.86 11.38 -4.06
N GLY A 358 10.65 12.01 -4.92
CA GLY A 358 12.06 12.27 -4.70
C GLY A 358 12.72 13.03 -5.86
N GLU A 359 13.97 13.41 -5.69
CA GLU A 359 14.73 14.08 -6.76
C GLU A 359 15.42 13.07 -7.69
N MET A 360 15.63 11.84 -7.24
CA MET A 360 16.27 10.76 -7.99
C MET A 360 15.34 9.55 -8.11
N SER A 361 15.54 8.74 -9.13
CA SER A 361 14.81 7.48 -9.32
C SER A 361 15.19 6.43 -8.25
N ILE A 362 14.36 5.38 -8.08
CA ILE A 362 14.67 4.26 -7.19
C ILE A 362 15.96 3.54 -7.61
N PRO A 363 16.19 3.23 -8.91
CA PRO A 363 17.47 2.67 -9.35
C PRO A 363 18.69 3.53 -9.01
N GLU A 364 18.62 4.85 -9.19
CA GLU A 364 19.70 5.78 -8.82
C GLU A 364 19.94 5.79 -7.30
N LYS A 365 18.87 5.77 -6.49
CA LYS A 365 19.01 5.67 -5.03
C LYS A 365 19.69 4.37 -4.60
N LEU A 366 19.31 3.22 -5.18
CA LEU A 366 19.98 1.96 -4.93
C LEU A 366 21.44 1.97 -5.35
N ALA A 367 21.72 2.53 -6.54
CA ALA A 367 23.09 2.63 -7.06
C ALA A 367 23.99 3.49 -6.13
N SER A 368 23.44 4.53 -5.48
CA SER A 368 24.17 5.33 -4.49
C SER A 368 24.66 4.52 -3.28
N TYR A 369 24.04 3.36 -3.01
CA TYR A 369 24.45 2.40 -1.97
C TYR A 369 25.19 1.17 -2.52
N ASN A 370 25.54 1.15 -3.80
CA ASN A 370 26.04 -0.02 -4.53
C ASN A 370 25.08 -1.22 -4.50
N GLU A 371 23.77 -0.96 -4.45
CA GLU A 371 22.68 -1.93 -4.52
C GLU A 371 21.98 -1.85 -5.88
N GLN A 372 21.20 -2.89 -6.22
CA GLN A 372 20.42 -2.96 -7.44
C GLN A 372 19.03 -3.52 -7.17
N LEU A 373 18.04 -3.16 -8.02
CA LEU A 373 16.75 -3.81 -8.05
C LEU A 373 16.93 -5.31 -8.35
N GLN A 374 16.31 -6.14 -7.53
CA GLN A 374 16.23 -7.58 -7.84
C GLN A 374 15.05 -7.82 -8.77
N GLY A 375 15.13 -8.79 -9.69
CA GLY A 375 14.12 -9.01 -10.73
C GLY A 375 12.67 -9.16 -10.26
N GLY A 376 12.46 -9.54 -8.98
CA GLY A 376 11.12 -9.53 -8.36
C GLY A 376 10.62 -8.15 -7.91
N GLN A 377 11.47 -7.14 -7.86
CA GLN A 377 11.15 -5.77 -7.44
C GLN A 377 10.90 -4.84 -8.64
N GLU A 378 11.55 -5.09 -9.78
CA GLU A 378 11.50 -4.24 -10.97
C GLU A 378 10.07 -3.95 -11.45
N HIS A 379 9.19 -4.94 -11.41
CA HIS A 379 7.79 -4.77 -11.82
C HIS A 379 6.88 -4.24 -10.70
N ARG A 380 7.38 -3.99 -9.48
CA ARG A 380 6.62 -3.51 -8.32
C ARG A 380 7.04 -2.10 -7.89
N ALA A 381 8.28 -1.71 -8.15
CA ALA A 381 8.83 -0.40 -7.83
C ALA A 381 9.10 0.35 -9.14
N ILE A 382 8.15 1.19 -9.52
CA ILE A 382 8.08 1.85 -10.83
C ILE A 382 8.44 3.32 -10.61
N SER A 383 9.53 3.77 -11.25
CA SER A 383 9.94 5.18 -11.22
C SER A 383 9.38 5.92 -12.43
N LEU A 384 8.83 7.11 -12.20
CA LEU A 384 8.17 7.95 -13.18
C LEU A 384 8.80 9.35 -13.14
N ASN A 385 9.52 9.72 -14.18
CA ASN A 385 10.10 11.06 -14.28
C ASN A 385 9.01 12.11 -14.51
N ILE A 386 9.02 13.19 -13.73
CA ILE A 386 8.11 14.33 -13.90
C ILE A 386 8.90 15.54 -14.35
N LEU A 387 8.43 16.16 -15.43
CA LEU A 387 8.95 17.41 -15.95
C LEU A 387 8.01 18.57 -15.58
N PRO A 388 8.50 19.82 -15.52
CA PRO A 388 7.66 20.97 -15.19
C PRO A 388 6.45 21.15 -16.11
N GLU A 389 6.59 20.81 -17.38
CA GLU A 389 5.54 20.89 -18.40
C GLU A 389 4.44 19.83 -18.24
N ASP A 390 4.69 18.73 -17.53
CA ASP A 390 3.71 17.65 -17.37
C ASP A 390 2.46 18.08 -16.59
N ALA A 391 2.53 19.15 -15.81
CA ALA A 391 1.41 19.71 -15.05
C ALA A 391 0.88 21.04 -15.63
N ALA A 392 1.50 21.60 -16.68
CA ALA A 392 1.08 22.85 -17.28
C ALA A 392 -0.08 22.68 -18.26
N LYS A 393 -1.00 23.61 -18.30
CA LYS A 393 -1.99 23.74 -19.37
C LYS A 393 -1.33 24.40 -20.59
N GLU A 394 -1.88 24.18 -21.77
CA GLU A 394 -1.39 24.80 -22.99
C GLU A 394 -1.38 26.34 -22.85
N GLY A 395 -0.22 26.95 -23.08
CA GLY A 395 -0.04 28.40 -22.96
C GLY A 395 0.05 28.94 -21.54
N GLU A 396 0.00 28.08 -20.49
CA GLU A 396 0.11 28.50 -19.09
C GLU A 396 1.56 28.86 -18.75
N SER A 397 1.77 30.01 -18.16
CA SER A 397 3.09 30.44 -17.66
C SER A 397 3.47 29.66 -16.39
N VAL A 398 4.78 29.61 -16.09
CA VAL A 398 5.30 28.98 -14.85
C VAL A 398 4.66 29.56 -13.59
N GLU A 399 4.39 30.87 -13.58
CA GLU A 399 3.76 31.56 -12.45
C GLU A 399 2.28 31.14 -12.27
N GLU A 400 1.56 30.93 -13.36
CA GLU A 400 0.18 30.45 -13.33
C GLU A 400 0.12 29.01 -12.85
N VAL A 401 1.02 28.14 -13.31
CA VAL A 401 1.15 26.75 -12.83
C VAL A 401 1.39 26.75 -11.32
N ARG A 402 2.31 27.58 -10.82
CA ARG A 402 2.61 27.69 -9.39
C ARG A 402 1.38 28.15 -8.60
N ARG A 403 0.71 29.22 -9.03
CA ARG A 403 -0.50 29.76 -8.38
C ARG A 403 -1.60 28.71 -8.31
N ARG A 404 -1.83 27.98 -9.39
CA ARG A 404 -2.82 26.88 -9.45
C ARG A 404 -2.45 25.74 -8.50
N ALA A 405 -1.17 25.36 -8.43
CA ALA A 405 -0.68 24.37 -7.48
C ALA A 405 -0.86 24.80 -6.02
N ASP A 406 -0.60 26.08 -5.70
CA ASP A 406 -0.78 26.59 -4.34
C ASP A 406 -2.27 26.67 -3.95
N THR A 407 -3.15 27.07 -4.89
CA THR A 407 -4.61 26.99 -4.69
C THR A 407 -5.05 25.56 -4.43
N LEU A 408 -4.61 24.61 -5.25
CA LEU A 408 -4.92 23.20 -5.10
C LEU A 408 -4.53 22.65 -3.72
N LYS A 409 -3.32 22.96 -3.26
CA LYS A 409 -2.83 22.57 -1.93
C LYS A 409 -3.72 23.10 -0.80
N ALA A 410 -4.07 24.38 -0.86
CA ALA A 410 -4.89 25.03 0.17
C ALA A 410 -6.30 24.41 0.23
N GLU A 411 -6.92 24.21 -0.93
CA GLU A 411 -8.28 23.67 -1.02
C GLU A 411 -8.35 22.18 -0.65
N LEU A 412 -7.32 21.38 -0.99
CA LEU A 412 -7.25 19.97 -0.60
C LEU A 412 -7.00 19.74 0.91
N ALA A 413 -6.61 20.77 1.65
CA ALA A 413 -6.58 20.72 3.10
C ALA A 413 -8.00 20.72 3.73
N GLU A 414 -9.01 21.22 2.99
CA GLU A 414 -10.41 21.34 3.45
C GLU A 414 -11.33 20.31 2.76
N GLN A 415 -11.00 19.88 1.54
CA GLN A 415 -11.82 19.00 0.71
C GLN A 415 -11.06 17.69 0.45
N TYR A 416 -11.35 16.63 1.22
CA TYR A 416 -10.69 15.32 1.07
C TYR A 416 -11.51 14.14 1.59
N GLY A 417 -11.14 12.92 1.20
CA GLY A 417 -11.68 11.66 1.72
C GLY A 417 -13.09 11.30 1.22
N THR A 418 -13.75 12.16 0.47
CA THR A 418 -15.12 11.96 -0.01
C THR A 418 -15.20 11.12 -1.28
N ALA A 419 -14.24 11.30 -2.20
CA ALA A 419 -14.23 10.60 -3.49
C ALA A 419 -13.99 9.09 -3.35
N GLY A 420 -13.04 8.68 -2.51
CA GLY A 420 -12.76 7.27 -2.25
C GLY A 420 -13.96 6.55 -1.64
N LYS A 421 -14.67 7.19 -0.69
CA LYS A 421 -15.91 6.67 -0.14
C LYS A 421 -16.99 6.49 -1.20
N ALA A 422 -17.22 7.51 -2.03
CA ALA A 422 -18.21 7.46 -3.10
C ALA A 422 -17.89 6.34 -4.11
N PHE A 423 -16.62 6.20 -4.48
CA PHE A 423 -16.17 5.14 -5.38
C PHE A 423 -16.42 3.75 -4.81
N ILE A 424 -16.03 3.52 -3.57
CA ILE A 424 -16.24 2.23 -2.89
C ILE A 424 -17.73 1.92 -2.76
N ALA A 425 -18.54 2.89 -2.33
CA ALA A 425 -19.98 2.71 -2.20
C ALA A 425 -20.61 2.34 -3.55
N ARG A 426 -20.22 3.02 -4.63
CA ARG A 426 -20.69 2.73 -5.98
C ARG A 426 -20.24 1.36 -6.46
N PHE A 427 -18.96 1.01 -6.23
CA PHE A 427 -18.42 -0.29 -6.59
C PHE A 427 -19.15 -1.44 -5.89
N LEU A 428 -19.39 -1.34 -4.58
CA LEU A 428 -20.11 -2.35 -3.81
C LEU A 428 -21.58 -2.47 -4.19
N SER A 429 -22.15 -1.50 -4.91
CA SER A 429 -23.55 -1.43 -5.28
C SER A 429 -23.82 -1.85 -6.72
N GLN A 430 -22.84 -2.45 -7.38
CA GLN A 430 -23.02 -2.98 -8.74
C GLN A 430 -24.01 -4.14 -8.74
N GLN A 431 -24.76 -4.27 -9.83
CA GLN A 431 -25.83 -5.22 -10.01
C GLN A 431 -25.55 -6.13 -11.19
N ASN A 432 -26.06 -7.35 -11.10
CA ASN A 432 -26.17 -8.29 -12.21
C ASN A 432 -27.30 -7.85 -13.18
N ASP A 433 -27.39 -8.47 -14.34
CA ASP A 433 -28.43 -8.18 -15.35
C ASP A 433 -29.85 -8.40 -14.84
N ASP A 434 -30.04 -9.26 -13.86
CA ASP A 434 -31.33 -9.53 -13.19
C ASP A 434 -31.68 -8.51 -12.10
N GLY A 435 -30.84 -7.51 -11.88
CA GLY A 435 -31.01 -6.48 -10.86
C GLY A 435 -30.56 -6.91 -9.44
N SER A 436 -30.10 -8.15 -9.26
CA SER A 436 -29.51 -8.59 -8.00
C SER A 436 -28.17 -7.93 -7.76
N LEU A 437 -27.83 -7.64 -6.50
CA LEU A 437 -26.54 -7.07 -6.15
C LEU A 437 -25.43 -8.11 -6.29
N MET A 438 -24.34 -7.74 -6.93
CA MET A 438 -23.19 -8.60 -7.11
C MET A 438 -22.58 -9.02 -5.77
N SER A 439 -22.27 -10.31 -5.63
CA SER A 439 -21.53 -10.85 -4.49
C SER A 439 -20.05 -10.42 -4.52
N TYR A 440 -19.32 -10.70 -3.43
CA TYR A 440 -17.87 -10.46 -3.39
C TYR A 440 -17.12 -11.19 -4.54
N SER A 441 -17.49 -12.43 -4.83
CA SER A 441 -16.85 -13.23 -5.89
C SER A 441 -17.10 -12.63 -7.27
N GLU A 442 -18.34 -12.22 -7.56
CA GLU A 442 -18.71 -11.60 -8.84
C GLU A 442 -17.99 -10.26 -9.04
N LEU A 443 -17.96 -9.39 -8.00
CA LEU A 443 -17.18 -8.15 -8.03
C LEU A 443 -15.68 -8.40 -8.23
N SER A 444 -15.14 -9.46 -7.62
CA SER A 444 -13.73 -9.84 -7.79
C SER A 444 -13.43 -10.35 -9.20
N GLU A 445 -14.33 -11.11 -9.80
CA GLU A 445 -14.20 -11.59 -11.18
C GLU A 445 -14.30 -10.41 -12.16
N GLN A 446 -15.30 -9.56 -12.00
CA GLN A 446 -15.49 -8.36 -12.82
C GLN A 446 -14.23 -7.48 -12.84
N ILE A 447 -13.64 -7.18 -11.70
CA ILE A 447 -12.44 -6.32 -11.67
C ILE A 447 -11.21 -6.98 -12.30
N LYS A 448 -11.06 -8.31 -12.18
CA LYS A 448 -9.99 -9.06 -12.85
C LYS A 448 -10.16 -9.02 -14.37
N ASP A 449 -11.38 -9.21 -14.86
CA ASP A 449 -11.71 -9.18 -16.28
C ASP A 449 -11.52 -7.77 -16.85
N THR A 450 -12.05 -6.74 -16.18
CA THR A 450 -11.85 -5.34 -16.56
C THR A 450 -10.36 -4.98 -16.62
N THR A 451 -9.58 -5.40 -15.61
CA THR A 451 -8.13 -5.19 -15.58
C THR A 451 -7.43 -5.90 -16.75
N THR A 452 -7.88 -7.10 -17.11
CA THR A 452 -7.34 -7.86 -18.24
C THR A 452 -7.62 -7.16 -19.57
N VAL A 453 -8.84 -6.68 -19.76
CA VAL A 453 -9.22 -5.88 -20.96
C VAL A 453 -8.40 -4.60 -21.05
N CYS A 454 -8.28 -3.86 -19.95
CA CYS A 454 -7.44 -2.66 -19.91
C CYS A 454 -5.96 -2.98 -20.22
N CYS A 455 -5.43 -4.10 -19.72
CA CYS A 455 -4.05 -4.52 -20.00
C CYS A 455 -3.84 -4.83 -21.49
N GLN A 456 -4.79 -5.52 -22.12
CA GLN A 456 -4.75 -5.81 -23.56
C GLN A 456 -4.84 -4.53 -24.40
N MET A 457 -5.68 -3.58 -24.00
CA MET A 457 -5.82 -2.27 -24.67
C MET A 457 -4.51 -1.48 -24.59
N LEU A 458 -3.91 -1.35 -23.41
CA LEU A 458 -2.62 -0.68 -23.23
C LEU A 458 -1.51 -1.36 -24.05
N ALA A 459 -1.43 -2.69 -24.01
CA ALA A 459 -0.41 -3.45 -24.75
C ALA A 459 -0.54 -3.26 -26.28
N LYS A 460 -1.77 -3.25 -26.80
CA LYS A 460 -2.04 -3.03 -28.23
C LYS A 460 -1.63 -1.63 -28.67
N GLU A 461 -1.92 -0.60 -27.88
CA GLU A 461 -1.54 0.78 -28.17
C GLU A 461 -0.01 0.94 -28.15
N LEU A 462 0.67 0.40 -27.13
CA LEU A 462 2.13 0.40 -27.06
C LEU A 462 2.77 -0.33 -28.25
N GLN A 463 2.21 -1.45 -28.68
CA GLN A 463 2.69 -2.15 -29.86
C GLN A 463 2.54 -1.29 -31.12
N SER A 464 1.45 -0.53 -31.23
CA SER A 464 1.23 0.42 -32.35
C SER A 464 2.26 1.56 -32.31
N ASP A 465 2.71 1.96 -31.13
CA ASP A 465 3.76 2.96 -30.92
C ASP A 465 5.18 2.40 -31.12
N GLY A 466 5.30 1.09 -31.41
CA GLY A 466 6.59 0.43 -31.66
C GLY A 466 7.29 -0.16 -30.44
N TYR A 467 6.66 -0.16 -29.26
CA TYR A 467 7.24 -0.79 -28.06
C TYR A 467 7.14 -2.32 -28.13
N VAL A 468 8.22 -2.98 -27.73
CA VAL A 468 8.27 -4.45 -27.54
C VAL A 468 8.52 -4.72 -26.06
N LEU A 469 7.50 -5.23 -25.38
CA LEU A 469 7.54 -5.44 -23.94
C LEU A 469 8.20 -6.77 -23.56
N SER A 470 9.09 -6.76 -22.56
CA SER A 470 9.60 -7.95 -21.89
C SER A 470 8.56 -8.55 -20.93
N ASP A 471 8.78 -9.79 -20.48
CA ASP A 471 7.90 -10.44 -19.48
C ASP A 471 7.75 -9.64 -18.17
N ILE A 472 8.83 -8.97 -17.75
CA ILE A 472 8.81 -8.11 -16.55
C ILE A 472 7.94 -6.88 -16.79
N GLN A 473 8.06 -6.26 -17.97
CA GLN A 473 7.25 -5.11 -18.36
C GLN A 473 5.77 -5.47 -18.52
N HIS A 474 5.44 -6.64 -19.06
CA HIS A 474 4.07 -7.15 -19.07
C HIS A 474 3.47 -7.31 -17.67
N ARG A 475 4.28 -7.76 -16.69
CA ARG A 475 3.82 -7.83 -15.28
C ARG A 475 3.58 -6.45 -14.67
N ALA A 476 4.43 -5.47 -14.98
CA ALA A 476 4.24 -4.10 -14.53
C ALA A 476 3.02 -3.45 -15.19
N LEU A 477 2.78 -3.72 -16.48
CA LEU A 477 1.65 -3.18 -17.24
C LEU A 477 0.30 -3.50 -16.59
N LYS A 478 0.14 -4.69 -15.98
CA LYS A 478 -1.07 -5.06 -15.23
C LYS A 478 -1.40 -4.08 -14.10
N ARG A 479 -0.38 -3.43 -13.48
CA ARG A 479 -0.57 -2.46 -12.40
C ARG A 479 -1.14 -1.15 -12.93
N PHE A 480 -0.64 -0.70 -14.07
CA PHE A 480 -1.20 0.44 -14.79
C PHE A 480 -2.62 0.14 -15.29
N ALA A 481 -2.87 -1.10 -15.73
CA ALA A 481 -4.19 -1.53 -16.18
C ALA A 481 -5.24 -1.47 -15.06
N LEU A 482 -4.89 -1.84 -13.83
CA LEU A 482 -5.79 -1.68 -12.68
C LEU A 482 -6.04 -0.19 -12.38
N CYS A 483 -5.03 0.67 -12.52
CA CYS A 483 -5.21 2.12 -12.37
C CYS A 483 -6.17 2.66 -13.45
N LEU A 484 -6.04 2.20 -14.70
CA LEU A 484 -6.94 2.57 -15.78
C LEU A 484 -8.37 2.08 -15.53
N ALA A 485 -8.53 0.82 -15.07
CA ALA A 485 -9.84 0.27 -14.75
C ALA A 485 -10.54 1.08 -13.64
N ALA A 486 -9.87 1.34 -12.54
CA ALA A 486 -10.44 2.08 -11.42
C ALA A 486 -10.71 3.56 -11.77
N GLY A 487 -9.77 4.23 -12.42
CA GLY A 487 -9.93 5.61 -12.85
C GLY A 487 -11.02 5.78 -13.92
N GLY A 488 -11.08 4.85 -14.87
CA GLY A 488 -12.12 4.82 -15.91
C GLY A 488 -13.52 4.65 -15.31
N MET A 489 -13.71 3.65 -14.45
CA MET A 489 -14.97 3.48 -13.73
C MET A 489 -15.35 4.73 -12.92
N ALA A 490 -14.41 5.37 -12.25
CA ALA A 490 -14.68 6.55 -11.46
C ALA A 490 -15.09 7.76 -12.34
N ALA A 491 -14.53 7.87 -13.55
CA ALA A 491 -14.92 8.88 -14.53
C ALA A 491 -16.33 8.59 -15.09
N GLU A 492 -16.61 7.33 -15.46
CA GLU A 492 -17.94 6.90 -15.93
C GLU A 492 -19.05 7.10 -14.87
N TRP A 493 -18.70 6.97 -13.59
CA TRP A 493 -19.63 7.18 -12.46
C TRP A 493 -19.70 8.64 -12.00
N ASP A 494 -19.08 9.56 -12.72
CA ASP A 494 -19.01 10.98 -12.37
C ASP A 494 -18.44 11.25 -10.96
N ILE A 495 -17.54 10.38 -10.50
CA ILE A 495 -16.77 10.60 -9.26
C ILE A 495 -15.52 11.41 -9.55
N LEU A 496 -14.79 11.07 -10.62
CA LEU A 496 -13.74 11.92 -11.18
C LEU A 496 -14.36 12.90 -12.20
N PRO A 497 -14.08 14.20 -12.11
CA PRO A 497 -14.66 15.22 -12.99
C PRO A 497 -13.91 15.33 -14.33
N PHE A 498 -13.56 14.18 -14.93
CA PHE A 498 -12.80 14.08 -16.17
C PHE A 498 -13.46 13.06 -17.12
N GLU A 499 -13.29 13.26 -18.43
CA GLU A 499 -13.70 12.28 -19.41
C GLU A 499 -12.86 10.98 -19.28
N PRO A 500 -13.44 9.79 -19.48
CA PRO A 500 -12.71 8.52 -19.42
C PRO A 500 -11.48 8.47 -20.34
N GLN A 501 -11.53 9.17 -21.48
CA GLN A 501 -10.39 9.27 -22.39
C GLN A 501 -9.21 10.01 -21.78
N MET A 502 -9.44 11.07 -20.98
CA MET A 502 -8.37 11.80 -20.29
C MET A 502 -7.67 10.91 -19.25
N ILE A 503 -8.42 10.05 -18.58
CA ILE A 503 -7.87 9.06 -17.66
C ILE A 503 -7.00 8.04 -18.41
N LYS A 504 -7.48 7.52 -19.54
CA LYS A 504 -6.72 6.62 -20.39
C LYS A 504 -5.41 7.25 -20.86
N ASP A 505 -5.48 8.48 -21.38
CA ASP A 505 -4.31 9.20 -21.89
C ASP A 505 -3.28 9.47 -20.78
N SER A 506 -3.75 9.77 -19.58
CA SER A 506 -2.92 9.95 -18.38
C SER A 506 -2.16 8.66 -18.01
N VAL A 507 -2.86 7.52 -17.98
CA VAL A 507 -2.24 6.22 -17.68
C VAL A 507 -1.26 5.82 -18.79
N MET A 508 -1.62 6.04 -20.08
CA MET A 508 -0.73 5.78 -21.20
C MET A 508 0.54 6.64 -21.14
N SER A 509 0.41 7.92 -20.79
CA SER A 509 1.56 8.81 -20.59
C SER A 509 2.48 8.30 -19.47
N ALA A 510 1.91 7.83 -18.36
CA ALA A 510 2.68 7.22 -17.28
C ALA A 510 3.43 5.95 -17.73
N VAL A 511 2.77 5.08 -18.53
CA VAL A 511 3.40 3.87 -19.06
C VAL A 511 4.53 4.21 -20.03
N ARG A 512 4.29 5.12 -20.99
CA ARG A 512 5.31 5.57 -21.95
C ARG A 512 6.50 6.18 -21.21
N ARG A 513 6.26 7.08 -20.26
CA ARG A 513 7.32 7.69 -19.45
C ARG A 513 8.17 6.64 -18.74
N TRP A 514 7.52 5.65 -18.13
CA TRP A 514 8.23 4.54 -17.48
C TRP A 514 9.06 3.70 -18.44
N LEU A 515 8.53 3.39 -19.62
CA LEU A 515 9.24 2.60 -20.63
C LEU A 515 10.43 3.39 -21.20
N ASP A 516 10.24 4.67 -21.53
CA ASP A 516 11.28 5.54 -22.07
C ASP A 516 12.41 5.77 -21.06
N ASP A 517 12.09 6.00 -19.81
CA ASP A 517 13.07 6.11 -18.72
C ASP A 517 13.82 4.79 -18.52
N GLY A 518 13.12 3.66 -18.57
CA GLY A 518 13.72 2.32 -18.45
C GLY A 518 14.65 1.97 -19.61
N LEU A 519 14.36 2.47 -20.81
CA LEU A 519 15.24 2.34 -21.98
C LEU A 519 16.48 3.23 -21.85
N ASN A 520 16.37 4.37 -21.16
CA ASN A 520 17.44 5.35 -21.03
C ASN A 520 18.28 5.19 -19.75
N GLN A 521 17.77 4.59 -18.67
CA GLN A 521 18.36 4.75 -17.35
C GLN A 521 19.02 3.53 -16.73
N TYR A 522 18.67 2.32 -17.00
CA TYR A 522 19.35 1.21 -16.33
C TYR A 522 19.20 -0.14 -17.01
N ASN A 523 19.94 -0.31 -18.10
CA ASN A 523 20.35 -1.65 -18.50
C ASN A 523 21.71 -1.90 -17.82
N PRO A 524 21.75 -2.66 -16.70
CA PRO A 524 23.01 -2.89 -15.99
C PRO A 524 24.02 -3.65 -16.83
N VAL A 525 23.59 -4.28 -17.92
CA VAL A 525 24.47 -4.84 -18.92
C VAL A 525 25.00 -3.74 -19.83
N LYS A 526 24.19 -2.74 -20.20
CA LYS A 526 24.65 -1.55 -20.93
C LYS A 526 25.70 -0.78 -20.15
N GLU A 527 25.49 -0.54 -18.86
CA GLU A 527 26.52 0.12 -18.03
C GLU A 527 27.81 -0.67 -17.92
N ALA A 528 27.70 -2.00 -17.70
CA ALA A 528 28.86 -2.86 -17.69
C ALA A 528 29.59 -2.81 -19.03
N LEU A 529 28.87 -2.86 -20.15
CA LEU A 529 29.43 -2.76 -21.50
C LEU A 529 30.03 -1.38 -21.76
N SER A 530 29.38 -0.30 -21.35
CA SER A 530 29.89 1.07 -21.48
C SER A 530 31.18 1.27 -20.67
N ALA A 531 31.21 0.78 -19.44
CA ALA A 531 32.38 0.83 -18.58
C ALA A 531 33.55 0.00 -19.16
N ILE A 532 33.29 -1.23 -19.63
CA ILE A 532 34.29 -2.09 -20.28
C ILE A 532 34.80 -1.43 -21.55
N GLN A 533 33.90 -0.88 -22.39
CA GLN A 533 34.27 -0.17 -23.60
C GLN A 533 35.18 1.03 -23.29
N LEU A 534 34.81 1.84 -22.32
CA LEU A 534 35.56 3.02 -21.91
C LEU A 534 36.95 2.67 -21.36
N GLU A 535 37.06 1.61 -20.55
CA GLU A 535 38.38 1.10 -20.07
C GLU A 535 39.24 0.63 -21.23
N LEU A 536 38.66 -0.12 -22.17
CA LEU A 536 39.38 -0.57 -23.35
C LEU A 536 39.85 0.61 -24.21
N ILE A 537 38.99 1.59 -24.50
CA ILE A 537 39.36 2.78 -25.29
C ILE A 537 40.52 3.54 -24.62
N LYS A 538 40.41 3.79 -23.31
CA LYS A 538 41.41 4.60 -22.58
C LYS A 538 42.74 3.91 -22.40
N ARG A 539 42.78 2.59 -22.28
CA ARG A 539 43.96 1.88 -21.78
C ARG A 539 44.49 0.77 -22.70
N GLN A 540 43.83 0.51 -23.87
CA GLN A 540 44.25 -0.56 -24.77
C GLN A 540 45.73 -0.47 -25.14
N ALA A 541 46.27 0.70 -25.45
CA ALA A 541 47.67 0.90 -25.85
C ALA A 541 48.69 0.53 -24.76
N ALA A 542 48.29 0.63 -23.48
CA ALA A 542 49.18 0.37 -22.34
C ALA A 542 49.11 -1.07 -21.81
N HIS A 543 48.01 -1.80 -22.10
CA HIS A 543 47.76 -3.10 -21.50
C HIS A 543 47.57 -4.27 -22.48
N PHE A 544 47.64 -4.02 -23.79
CA PHE A 544 47.63 -5.07 -24.82
C PHE A 544 48.91 -5.08 -25.61
N VAL A 545 49.42 -6.27 -25.87
CA VAL A 545 50.66 -6.51 -26.60
C VAL A 545 50.33 -7.22 -27.91
N PRO A 546 50.95 -6.90 -29.05
CA PRO A 546 50.76 -7.66 -30.29
C PRO A 546 51.13 -9.13 -30.10
N LEU A 547 50.26 -10.05 -30.51
CA LEU A 547 50.44 -11.51 -30.28
C LEU A 547 51.70 -12.10 -30.94
N GLN A 548 52.26 -11.47 -31.97
CA GLN A 548 53.40 -11.97 -32.72
C GLN A 548 54.69 -11.17 -32.50
N ASP A 549 54.69 -10.17 -31.65
CA ASP A 549 55.86 -9.34 -31.38
C ASP A 549 56.67 -9.91 -30.20
N LYS A 550 57.68 -10.66 -30.50
CA LYS A 550 58.56 -11.31 -29.50
C LYS A 550 59.48 -10.34 -28.73
N GLU A 551 59.65 -9.12 -29.23
CA GLU A 551 60.46 -8.08 -28.61
C GLU A 551 59.61 -7.04 -27.86
N ALA A 552 58.30 -7.17 -27.91
CA ALA A 552 57.43 -6.24 -27.25
C ALA A 552 57.56 -6.31 -25.72
N TYR A 553 57.75 -5.16 -25.10
CA TYR A 553 57.73 -5.05 -23.65
C TYR A 553 56.35 -5.49 -23.09
N ILE A 554 56.36 -6.52 -22.24
CA ILE A 554 55.13 -6.99 -21.56
C ILE A 554 54.97 -6.21 -20.25
N PRO A 555 53.97 -5.35 -20.11
CA PRO A 555 53.69 -4.65 -18.87
C PRO A 555 53.36 -5.63 -17.73
N SER A 556 53.78 -5.32 -16.51
CA SER A 556 53.47 -6.14 -15.32
C SER A 556 51.98 -6.33 -15.07
N ASN A 557 51.14 -5.47 -15.62
CA ASN A 557 49.70 -5.52 -15.53
C ASN A 557 49.05 -5.49 -16.94
N HIS A 558 49.41 -6.45 -17.80
CA HIS A 558 48.80 -6.56 -19.12
C HIS A 558 47.46 -7.33 -19.05
N TRP A 559 46.52 -6.94 -19.90
CA TRP A 559 45.16 -7.48 -19.94
C TRP A 559 44.94 -8.54 -21.00
N GLY A 560 45.90 -8.66 -21.93
CA GLY A 560 45.79 -9.59 -23.02
C GLY A 560 46.60 -9.18 -24.25
N TYR A 561 46.21 -9.70 -25.39
CA TYR A 561 46.94 -9.54 -26.66
C TYR A 561 46.05 -8.92 -27.74
N THR A 562 46.69 -8.28 -28.74
CA THR A 562 46.02 -7.82 -29.96
C THR A 562 46.22 -8.87 -31.06
N HIS A 563 45.14 -9.33 -31.68
CA HIS A 563 45.19 -10.32 -32.75
C HIS A 563 45.84 -9.72 -34.00
N PRO A 564 46.87 -10.36 -34.61
CA PRO A 564 47.71 -9.72 -35.60
C PRO A 564 46.99 -9.34 -36.90
N LYS A 565 46.01 -10.13 -37.32
CA LYS A 565 45.26 -9.91 -38.58
C LYS A 565 43.99 -9.07 -38.39
N THR A 566 43.17 -9.36 -37.37
CA THR A 566 41.87 -8.70 -37.18
C THR A 566 41.96 -7.49 -36.28
N GLN A 567 43.05 -7.31 -35.56
CA GLN A 567 43.25 -6.28 -34.54
C GLN A 567 42.23 -6.36 -33.37
N ASP A 568 41.57 -7.51 -33.21
CA ASP A 568 40.69 -7.79 -32.10
C ASP A 568 41.48 -7.89 -30.79
N LEU A 569 40.79 -7.59 -29.68
CA LEU A 569 41.36 -7.65 -28.34
C LEU A 569 41.13 -9.03 -27.74
N MET A 570 42.16 -9.79 -27.49
CA MET A 570 42.15 -11.07 -26.80
C MET A 570 42.36 -10.81 -25.31
N ILE A 571 41.28 -10.69 -24.54
CA ILE A 571 41.30 -10.32 -23.13
C ILE A 571 41.44 -11.60 -22.30
N PHE A 572 42.35 -11.65 -21.34
CA PHE A 572 42.46 -12.77 -20.40
C PHE A 572 41.11 -12.98 -19.67
N ALA A 573 40.68 -14.24 -19.60
CA ALA A 573 39.40 -14.56 -18.96
C ALA A 573 39.27 -14.03 -17.52
N PRO A 574 40.28 -14.09 -16.64
CA PRO A 574 40.20 -13.51 -15.30
C PRO A 574 40.00 -12.00 -15.31
N VAL A 575 40.56 -11.27 -16.28
CA VAL A 575 40.42 -9.81 -16.40
C VAL A 575 39.00 -9.45 -16.82
N PHE A 576 38.47 -10.10 -17.84
CA PHE A 576 37.07 -9.87 -18.27
C PHE A 576 36.06 -10.32 -17.22
N ASP A 577 36.30 -11.45 -16.56
CA ASP A 577 35.46 -11.95 -15.47
C ASP A 577 35.44 -10.95 -14.27
N ASP A 578 36.59 -10.31 -13.97
CA ASP A 578 36.69 -9.30 -12.92
C ASP A 578 35.94 -8.01 -13.28
N TRP A 579 36.08 -7.53 -14.52
CA TRP A 579 35.30 -6.37 -14.99
C TRP A 579 33.82 -6.61 -14.90
N CYS A 580 33.31 -7.74 -15.36
CA CYS A 580 31.90 -8.10 -15.26
C CYS A 580 31.44 -8.16 -13.79
N ARG A 581 32.27 -8.74 -12.91
CA ARG A 581 31.98 -8.86 -11.47
C ARG A 581 31.94 -7.50 -10.77
N ARG A 582 32.82 -6.54 -11.12
CA ARG A 582 32.79 -5.17 -10.59
C ARG A 582 31.45 -4.46 -10.88
N HIS A 583 30.77 -4.84 -11.95
CA HIS A 583 29.45 -4.36 -12.33
C HIS A 583 28.32 -5.35 -11.98
N ASN A 584 28.56 -6.29 -11.04
CA ASN A 584 27.62 -7.31 -10.61
C ASN A 584 26.99 -8.13 -11.75
N ARG A 585 27.80 -8.44 -12.80
CA ARG A 585 27.35 -9.24 -13.95
C ARG A 585 28.13 -10.54 -14.07
N LYS A 586 27.43 -11.57 -14.58
CA LYS A 586 28.09 -12.82 -14.95
C LYS A 586 28.73 -12.64 -16.32
N SER A 587 30.02 -12.92 -16.42
CA SER A 587 30.78 -12.82 -17.70
C SER A 587 30.14 -13.63 -18.83
N ALA A 588 29.52 -14.77 -18.52
CA ALA A 588 28.80 -15.57 -19.50
C ALA A 588 27.59 -14.84 -20.12
N GLU A 589 26.84 -14.01 -19.33
CA GLU A 589 25.72 -13.21 -19.84
C GLU A 589 26.19 -12.09 -20.76
N VAL A 590 27.24 -11.38 -20.32
CA VAL A 590 27.85 -10.29 -21.10
C VAL A 590 28.45 -10.83 -22.40
N ALA A 591 29.20 -11.95 -22.33
CA ALA A 591 29.79 -12.58 -23.48
C ALA A 591 28.73 -13.10 -24.48
N LYS A 592 27.64 -13.69 -24.00
CA LYS A 592 26.52 -14.13 -24.83
C LYS A 592 25.91 -12.96 -25.59
N LEU A 593 25.70 -11.82 -24.93
CA LEU A 593 25.10 -10.64 -25.55
C LEU A 593 26.07 -10.02 -26.58
N LEU A 594 27.35 -9.86 -26.25
CA LEU A 594 28.38 -9.39 -27.18
C LEU A 594 28.47 -10.30 -28.42
N SER A 595 28.40 -11.61 -28.23
CA SER A 595 28.42 -12.57 -29.34
C SER A 595 27.17 -12.51 -30.20
N ALA A 596 25.97 -12.35 -29.57
CA ALA A 596 24.73 -12.20 -30.30
C ALA A 596 24.67 -10.94 -31.16
N LYS A 597 25.37 -9.88 -30.75
CA LYS A 597 25.54 -8.61 -31.49
C LYS A 597 26.79 -8.58 -32.37
N ASN A 598 27.49 -9.71 -32.51
CA ASN A 598 28.69 -9.87 -33.34
C ASN A 598 29.90 -9.02 -32.89
N TYR A 599 29.98 -8.67 -31.59
CA TYR A 599 31.11 -7.97 -30.98
C TYR A 599 32.09 -8.87 -30.25
N LEU A 600 31.73 -10.15 -30.02
CA LEU A 600 32.61 -11.16 -29.47
C LEU A 600 32.67 -12.36 -30.42
N GLU A 601 33.88 -12.84 -30.70
CA GLU A 601 34.13 -14.03 -31.52
C GLU A 601 34.15 -15.28 -30.64
N PRO A 602 33.10 -16.14 -30.65
CA PRO A 602 33.08 -17.35 -29.83
C PRO A 602 34.02 -18.43 -30.40
N GLU A 603 34.45 -19.36 -29.54
CA GLU A 603 35.17 -20.57 -29.98
C GLU A 603 34.23 -21.52 -30.73
N SER A 604 33.02 -21.70 -30.20
CA SER A 604 31.91 -22.44 -30.81
C SER A 604 30.59 -21.96 -30.25
N LYS A 605 29.44 -22.43 -30.78
CA LYS A 605 28.10 -22.03 -30.32
C LYS A 605 27.93 -22.33 -28.82
N GLY A 606 27.82 -21.26 -28.03
CA GLY A 606 27.68 -21.34 -26.56
C GLY A 606 29.01 -21.37 -25.79
N HIS A 607 30.15 -21.41 -26.46
CA HIS A 607 31.48 -21.36 -25.84
C HIS A 607 32.19 -20.06 -26.21
N TYR A 608 32.18 -19.10 -25.27
CA TYR A 608 32.65 -17.73 -25.50
C TYR A 608 34.13 -17.52 -25.14
N LYS A 609 34.76 -18.49 -24.45
CA LYS A 609 36.20 -18.47 -24.07
C LYS A 609 36.98 -19.28 -25.08
N LYS A 610 38.03 -18.70 -25.65
CA LYS A 610 38.97 -19.36 -26.56
C LYS A 610 40.20 -19.76 -25.80
N ARG A 611 40.63 -21.01 -25.99
CA ARG A 611 41.92 -21.47 -25.49
C ARG A 611 42.99 -21.31 -26.61
N VAL A 612 44.01 -20.57 -26.31
CA VAL A 612 45.16 -20.43 -27.21
C VAL A 612 46.35 -21.14 -26.57
N GLN A 613 46.94 -22.07 -27.33
CA GLN A 613 48.13 -22.80 -26.93
C GLN A 613 49.08 -22.75 -28.12
N ASN A 614 50.00 -21.79 -28.09
CA ASN A 614 51.03 -21.61 -29.10
C ASN A 614 52.40 -21.53 -28.39
N SER A 615 53.49 -21.69 -29.13
CA SER A 615 54.85 -21.70 -28.55
C SER A 615 55.19 -20.50 -27.64
N ASP A 616 54.47 -19.40 -27.80
CA ASP A 616 54.80 -18.14 -27.15
C ASP A 616 53.68 -17.59 -26.25
N VAL A 617 52.44 -18.16 -26.30
CA VAL A 617 51.30 -17.70 -25.52
C VAL A 617 50.40 -18.87 -25.10
N GLU A 618 50.15 -19.00 -23.80
CA GLU A 618 49.21 -19.96 -23.26
C GLU A 618 48.16 -19.21 -22.42
N GLY A 619 46.88 -19.49 -22.66
CA GLY A 619 45.83 -18.89 -21.85
C GLY A 619 44.42 -19.08 -22.39
N VAL A 620 43.45 -18.62 -21.60
CA VAL A 620 42.01 -18.59 -21.93
C VAL A 620 41.59 -17.14 -22.08
N PHE A 621 40.98 -16.82 -23.22
CA PHE A 621 40.67 -15.45 -23.62
C PHE A 621 39.23 -15.27 -24.05
N TYR A 622 38.69 -14.05 -23.89
CA TYR A 622 37.54 -13.56 -24.65
C TYR A 622 38.07 -12.71 -25.81
N GLN A 623 37.70 -13.03 -27.03
CA GLN A 623 38.09 -12.26 -28.22
C GLN A 623 37.02 -11.23 -28.54
N ILE A 624 37.28 -9.98 -28.15
CA ILE A 624 36.41 -8.83 -28.40
C ILE A 624 36.80 -8.18 -29.72
N LYS A 625 35.84 -8.06 -30.65
CA LYS A 625 36.09 -7.44 -31.95
C LYS A 625 36.38 -5.96 -31.81
N ARG A 626 37.26 -5.44 -32.64
CA ARG A 626 37.65 -4.03 -32.64
C ARG A 626 36.46 -3.10 -32.87
N SER A 627 35.45 -3.53 -33.62
CA SER A 627 34.21 -2.79 -33.85
C SER A 627 33.43 -2.44 -32.56
N PHE A 628 33.60 -3.23 -31.50
CA PHE A 628 33.02 -2.92 -30.18
C PHE A 628 33.51 -1.59 -29.60
N LEU A 629 34.76 -1.20 -29.87
CA LEU A 629 35.31 0.06 -29.35
C LEU A 629 34.64 1.30 -29.94
N HIS A 630 33.93 1.16 -31.06
CA HIS A 630 33.34 2.25 -31.80
C HIS A 630 31.81 2.15 -31.90
N CYS A 631 31.21 1.12 -31.29
CA CYS A 631 29.77 0.95 -31.31
C CYS A 631 29.05 1.94 -30.36
N ASN A 632 27.86 2.32 -30.70
CA ASN A 632 26.97 3.09 -29.82
C ASN A 632 26.19 2.14 -28.92
N ILE A 633 26.68 1.92 -27.71
CA ILE A 633 26.07 0.98 -26.76
C ILE A 633 24.62 1.37 -26.45
N SER A 634 24.29 2.65 -26.35
CA SER A 634 22.94 3.11 -26.07
C SER A 634 21.93 2.75 -27.17
N ALA A 635 22.38 2.68 -28.43
CA ALA A 635 21.53 2.36 -29.57
C ALA A 635 21.50 0.86 -29.89
N GLU A 636 22.56 0.10 -29.55
CA GLU A 636 22.73 -1.27 -30.03
C GLU A 636 22.40 -2.35 -28.99
N PHE A 637 22.43 -1.99 -27.72
CA PHE A 637 22.13 -2.85 -26.57
C PHE A 637 20.96 -2.30 -25.73
#